data_de95ab1d90a31a15c27feff6a5177e69
#
_entry.id   de95ab1d90a31a15c27feff6a5177e69
#
_cell.length_a   1.000
_cell.length_b   1.000
_cell.length_c   1.000
_cell.angle_alpha   90.00
_cell.angle_beta   90.00
_cell.angle_gamma   90.00
#
_symmetry.space_group_name_H-M   'P 1'
#
loop_
_entity.id
_entity.type
_entity.pdbx_description
1 polymer ?
#
loop_
_entity_poly.entity_id
_entity_poly.type
_entity_poly.pdbx_seq_one_letter_code
_entity_poly.pdbx_strand_id
1 'polypeptide(L)'
;METYIIKRDGKRELFTLDKIKNAISKAFLAVGAFATEETLGAVLSHLRVHDGQTVEEIQNQVEVALMAEGYYQVAKAFILYRQGHTEDRETQQRLDFMMNYVQASNAAEGSKFDANANVEHKNIATLIGELPKQGFIRLNRRLLTERIKEMYGKELSDKYMSLLNQHFIYKNDETNLANYCASITMYPWLIGGTKSIGGNATPPKNLKSFCGGFINMVFMVSSMLSGACATPEFLMYMNYFIEKEYGEDYYKRADEVVDLSLKRRTIDRIICDCFQQVVYSLNQPSGARNFQSVFWNISYYDRYYFQSLFENFRFPDGEAPHWDSLNWLQKRFMNWFNEERTRSVLTFPVETMALLAENGDIKDKEYGDFTAEMYAKGHSFFTYVSDNADSLSSCCRLRNAITDNSFSYTLGAGGISTGSKSVLTINLNRAIQYAVRNNIPYQAYVEEVVDLMHKVQLAYNENLKNLQEKGMLPLFDAGYINIGRQYLTIGVNGLVEAAEFLGLEIKDTPEYAHFVQELLGIIEKKHKEYRTKDVMFNCEMMPAENVGVKHAKWDREDGYVVPRDCYNSYFYIVEDKSLNVLDRFRLHGRKYIEHLTGGSALHCNLEEHLSQEQYRQLLRVAAIEGCNYFTFNIPNTICNDCGHIDKRYLKECPHCHSKNVDYLTRVIGYMKRVSNFSEARQKEAAQRYYAEKEKAPKC
;
A
#
# COMPACT_ATOMS: atom_id res chain seq x y z
N MET A 1 32.70 32.35 22.87
CA MET A 1 32.11 31.53 21.81
C MET A 1 30.62 31.84 21.76
N GLU A 2 30.09 32.04 20.56
CA GLU A 2 28.68 32.20 20.40
C GLU A 2 27.98 30.85 20.68
N THR A 3 27.00 30.83 21.58
CA THR A 3 26.26 29.61 21.95
C THR A 3 25.00 29.54 21.11
N TYR A 4 24.83 28.44 20.39
CA TYR A 4 23.62 28.18 19.59
C TYR A 4 22.74 27.15 20.29
N ILE A 5 21.45 27.35 20.21
CA ILE A 5 20.43 26.45 20.77
C ILE A 5 19.61 25.84 19.65
N ILE A 6 19.03 24.68 19.91
CA ILE A 6 18.15 23.99 19.01
C ILE A 6 16.69 24.37 19.33
N LYS A 7 16.02 24.99 18.39
CA LYS A 7 14.59 25.27 18.47
C LYS A 7 13.77 23.99 18.32
N ARG A 8 12.49 24.06 18.67
CA ARG A 8 11.53 22.94 18.56
C ARG A 8 11.32 22.45 17.12
N ASP A 9 11.58 23.29 16.12
CA ASP A 9 11.54 22.93 14.69
C ASP A 9 12.87 22.34 14.17
N GLY A 10 13.84 22.11 15.09
CA GLY A 10 15.17 21.59 14.78
C GLY A 10 16.19 22.63 14.29
N LYS A 11 15.78 23.89 14.09
CA LYS A 11 16.71 24.95 13.64
C LYS A 11 17.64 25.41 14.74
N ARG A 12 18.87 25.70 14.37
CA ARG A 12 19.85 26.34 15.27
C ARG A 12 19.63 27.86 15.28
N GLU A 13 19.58 28.44 16.46
CA GLU A 13 19.46 29.89 16.66
C GLU A 13 20.44 30.35 17.72
N LEU A 14 20.97 31.56 17.54
CA LEU A 14 21.84 32.18 18.53
C LEU A 14 21.11 32.38 19.87
N PHE A 15 21.69 31.88 20.96
CA PHE A 15 21.12 32.01 22.29
C PHE A 15 21.12 33.48 22.74
N THR A 16 19.94 33.95 23.21
CA THR A 16 19.79 35.29 23.79
C THR A 16 19.14 35.20 25.16
N LEU A 17 19.84 35.71 26.18
CA LEU A 17 19.41 35.69 27.59
C LEU A 17 18.11 36.49 27.81
N ASP A 18 17.92 37.55 27.01
CA ASP A 18 16.77 38.44 27.12
C ASP A 18 15.44 37.75 26.88
N LYS A 19 15.39 36.72 26.01
CA LYS A 19 14.20 35.92 25.82
C LYS A 19 13.79 35.18 27.08
N ILE A 20 14.74 34.67 27.84
CA ILE A 20 14.51 33.99 29.14
C ILE A 20 14.06 34.99 30.18
N LYS A 21 14.78 36.13 30.33
CA LYS A 21 14.41 37.22 31.25
C LYS A 21 12.97 37.67 31.04
N ASN A 22 12.59 37.90 29.77
CA ASN A 22 11.24 38.27 29.41
C ASN A 22 10.16 37.20 29.76
N ALA A 23 10.47 35.90 29.57
CA ALA A 23 9.59 34.83 29.93
C ALA A 23 9.39 34.70 31.45
N ILE A 24 10.47 34.83 32.22
CA ILE A 24 10.43 34.85 33.70
C ILE A 24 9.62 36.07 34.19
N SER A 25 9.91 37.27 33.67
CA SER A 25 9.19 38.50 34.03
C SER A 25 7.67 38.40 33.78
N LYS A 26 7.27 37.81 32.69
CA LYS A 26 5.85 37.54 32.40
C LYS A 26 5.22 36.58 33.41
N ALA A 27 5.97 35.57 33.88
CA ALA A 27 5.47 34.66 34.89
C ALA A 27 5.29 35.33 36.26
N PHE A 28 6.18 36.26 36.62
CA PHE A 28 6.00 37.10 37.80
C PHE A 28 4.76 37.99 37.68
N LEU A 29 4.59 38.67 36.57
CA LEU A 29 3.42 39.50 36.33
C LEU A 29 2.10 38.71 36.41
N ALA A 30 2.09 37.45 35.94
CA ALA A 30 0.92 36.58 35.98
C ALA A 30 0.45 36.23 37.39
N VAL A 31 1.31 36.35 38.38
CA VAL A 31 0.98 36.17 39.82
C VAL A 31 0.87 37.49 40.59
N GLY A 32 0.81 38.63 39.85
CA GLY A 32 0.69 39.96 40.45
C GLY A 32 1.95 40.50 41.09
N ALA A 33 3.13 39.95 40.73
CA ALA A 33 4.46 40.37 41.24
C ALA A 33 5.32 40.93 40.12
N PHE A 34 6.39 41.66 40.48
CA PHE A 34 7.37 42.16 39.50
C PHE A 34 8.75 41.49 39.76
N ALA A 35 9.39 41.04 38.69
CA ALA A 35 10.74 40.56 38.76
C ALA A 35 11.73 41.76 38.83
N THR A 36 12.55 41.83 39.87
CA THR A 36 13.68 42.78 39.96
C THR A 36 14.87 42.21 39.23
N GLU A 37 15.85 43.07 38.89
CA GLU A 37 17.12 42.58 38.29
C GLU A 37 17.83 41.60 39.22
N GLU A 38 17.75 41.80 40.55
CA GLU A 38 18.32 40.89 41.55
C GLU A 38 17.61 39.51 41.50
N THR A 39 16.27 39.49 41.47
CA THR A 39 15.46 38.26 41.33
C THR A 39 15.79 37.51 40.04
N LEU A 40 15.85 38.23 38.90
CA LEU A 40 16.21 37.65 37.62
C LEU A 40 17.66 37.10 37.66
N GLY A 41 18.57 37.84 38.24
CA GLY A 41 19.97 37.40 38.41
C GLY A 41 20.10 36.13 39.22
N ALA A 42 19.38 36.02 40.35
CA ALA A 42 19.35 34.81 41.18
C ALA A 42 18.86 33.58 40.37
N VAL A 43 17.71 33.66 39.72
CA VAL A 43 17.16 32.57 38.91
C VAL A 43 18.11 32.20 37.74
N LEU A 44 18.64 33.20 37.04
CA LEU A 44 19.53 32.98 35.91
C LEU A 44 20.88 32.36 36.28
N SER A 45 21.35 32.56 37.52
CA SER A 45 22.59 31.97 38.03
C SER A 45 22.58 30.44 38.08
N HIS A 46 21.40 29.85 38.16
CA HIS A 46 21.21 28.39 38.13
C HIS A 46 21.27 27.77 36.70
N LEU A 47 21.18 28.60 35.67
CA LEU A 47 21.15 28.08 34.30
C LEU A 47 22.55 27.70 33.81
N ARG A 48 22.64 26.57 33.16
CA ARG A 48 23.85 26.08 32.48
C ARG A 48 23.49 25.81 31.00
N VAL A 49 23.72 26.85 30.19
CA VAL A 49 23.44 26.77 28.76
C VAL A 49 24.70 26.40 27.98
N HIS A 50 24.64 25.39 27.14
CA HIS A 50 25.74 24.94 26.31
C HIS A 50 25.33 24.86 24.83
N ASP A 51 26.30 24.83 23.92
CA ASP A 51 26.03 24.73 22.48
C ASP A 51 25.27 23.46 22.13
N GLY A 52 24.26 23.61 21.30
CA GLY A 52 23.40 22.49 20.86
C GLY A 52 22.30 22.09 21.86
N GLN A 53 22.12 22.80 22.95
CA GLN A 53 21.04 22.53 23.92
C GLN A 53 19.68 22.95 23.37
N THR A 54 18.64 22.17 23.68
CA THR A 54 17.27 22.45 23.22
C THR A 54 16.59 23.54 24.05
N VAL A 55 15.67 24.26 23.46
CA VAL A 55 14.84 25.25 24.17
C VAL A 55 14.08 24.61 25.33
N GLU A 56 13.64 23.34 25.18
CA GLU A 56 12.92 22.60 26.23
C GLU A 56 13.79 22.35 27.46
N GLU A 57 15.04 21.94 27.26
CA GLU A 57 16.00 21.73 28.37
C GLU A 57 16.28 23.01 29.13
N ILE A 58 16.42 24.12 28.40
CA ILE A 58 16.64 25.45 29.05
C ILE A 58 15.40 25.85 29.85
N GLN A 59 14.19 25.66 29.32
CA GLN A 59 12.93 25.95 30.03
C GLN A 59 12.77 25.09 31.29
N ASN A 60 13.16 23.79 31.23
CA ASN A 60 13.17 22.93 32.41
C ASN A 60 14.13 23.43 33.48
N GLN A 61 15.30 23.92 33.09
CA GLN A 61 16.23 24.55 34.04
C GLN A 61 15.60 25.80 34.68
N VAL A 62 14.88 26.64 33.94
CA VAL A 62 14.20 27.81 34.48
C VAL A 62 13.12 27.41 35.50
N GLU A 63 12.37 26.39 35.24
CA GLU A 63 11.33 25.85 36.18
C GLU A 63 12.01 25.42 37.51
N VAL A 64 13.06 24.62 37.41
CA VAL A 64 13.85 24.16 38.58
C VAL A 64 14.48 25.35 39.35
N ALA A 65 15.04 26.31 38.61
CA ALA A 65 15.64 27.51 39.22
C ALA A 65 14.61 28.35 39.98
N LEU A 66 13.42 28.58 39.41
CA LEU A 66 12.34 29.29 40.09
C LEU A 66 11.90 28.58 41.38
N MET A 67 11.84 27.25 41.34
CA MET A 67 11.50 26.43 42.52
C MET A 67 12.60 26.50 43.57
N ALA A 68 13.90 26.44 43.17
CA ALA A 68 15.04 26.50 44.04
C ALA A 68 15.14 27.84 44.79
N GLU A 69 14.81 28.94 44.12
CA GLU A 69 14.71 30.28 44.69
C GLU A 69 13.43 30.53 45.53
N GLY A 70 12.57 29.52 45.69
CA GLY A 70 11.32 29.61 46.48
C GLY A 70 10.15 30.29 45.79
N TYR A 71 10.25 30.60 44.48
CA TYR A 71 9.19 31.25 43.71
C TYR A 71 8.14 30.24 43.16
N TYR A 72 7.58 29.41 44.03
CA TYR A 72 6.68 28.30 43.64
C TYR A 72 5.46 28.75 42.83
N GLN A 73 4.84 29.88 43.17
CA GLN A 73 3.70 30.39 42.43
C GLN A 73 4.07 30.90 41.06
N VAL A 74 5.24 31.51 40.92
CA VAL A 74 5.81 31.95 39.65
C VAL A 74 6.19 30.76 38.78
N ALA A 75 6.86 29.74 39.39
CA ALA A 75 7.16 28.49 38.69
C ALA A 75 5.90 27.83 38.14
N LYS A 76 4.84 27.77 38.95
CA LYS A 76 3.53 27.26 38.51
C LYS A 76 2.95 28.09 37.35
N ALA A 77 2.99 29.40 37.41
CA ALA A 77 2.53 30.30 36.34
C ALA A 77 3.37 30.12 35.07
N PHE A 78 4.70 29.95 35.20
CA PHE A 78 5.59 29.69 34.09
C PHE A 78 5.30 28.37 33.39
N ILE A 79 5.06 27.30 34.15
CA ILE A 79 4.69 25.98 33.63
C ILE A 79 3.34 26.05 32.88
N LEU A 80 2.33 26.66 33.48
CA LEU A 80 0.99 26.80 32.87
C LEU A 80 1.04 27.67 31.59
N TYR A 81 1.81 28.77 31.61
CA TYR A 81 2.04 29.60 30.43
C TYR A 81 2.72 28.81 29.30
N ARG A 82 3.73 28.02 29.64
CA ARG A 82 4.41 27.14 28.68
C ARG A 82 3.48 26.10 28.09
N GLN A 83 2.64 25.49 28.91
CA GLN A 83 1.62 24.53 28.49
C GLN A 83 0.60 25.16 27.55
N GLY A 84 0.03 26.30 27.91
CA GLY A 84 -0.92 27.05 27.05
C GLY A 84 -0.34 27.39 25.69
N HIS A 85 0.91 27.91 25.64
CA HIS A 85 1.60 28.15 24.38
C HIS A 85 1.93 26.90 23.57
N THR A 86 2.02 25.73 24.21
CA THR A 86 2.18 24.47 23.51
C THR A 86 0.88 24.04 22.85
N GLU A 87 -0.24 24.17 23.58
CA GLU A 87 -1.58 23.87 23.09
C GLU A 87 -2.00 24.83 21.95
N ASP A 88 -1.72 26.13 22.10
CA ASP A 88 -1.95 27.14 21.05
C ASP A 88 -1.19 26.81 19.77
N ARG A 89 0.09 26.42 19.88
CA ARG A 89 0.90 26.02 18.72
C ARG A 89 0.39 24.75 18.05
N GLU A 90 0.03 23.74 18.85
CA GLU A 90 -0.56 22.52 18.30
C GLU A 90 -1.86 22.81 17.60
N THR A 91 -2.68 23.70 18.15
CA THR A 91 -3.92 24.16 17.53
C THR A 91 -3.65 24.92 16.24
N GLN A 92 -2.66 25.82 16.25
CA GLN A 92 -2.25 26.56 15.04
C GLN A 92 -1.71 25.60 13.96
N GLN A 93 -0.89 24.63 14.31
CA GLN A 93 -0.40 23.63 13.36
C GLN A 93 -1.54 22.81 12.74
N ARG A 94 -2.56 22.47 13.52
CA ARG A 94 -3.76 21.77 13.02
C ARG A 94 -4.57 22.67 12.10
N LEU A 95 -4.71 23.95 12.46
CA LEU A 95 -5.40 24.94 11.62
C LEU A 95 -4.65 25.16 10.29
N ASP A 96 -3.34 25.30 10.33
CA ASP A 96 -2.50 25.44 9.13
C ASP A 96 -2.61 24.19 8.23
N PHE A 97 -2.60 23.00 8.83
CA PHE A 97 -2.84 21.76 8.08
C PHE A 97 -4.22 21.73 7.44
N MET A 98 -5.27 22.09 8.19
CA MET A 98 -6.64 22.16 7.68
C MET A 98 -6.75 23.12 6.51
N MET A 99 -6.17 24.32 6.63
CA MET A 99 -6.20 25.33 5.57
C MET A 99 -5.43 24.89 4.32
N ASN A 100 -4.26 24.23 4.51
CA ASN A 100 -3.50 23.64 3.40
C ASN A 100 -4.30 22.54 2.68
N TYR A 101 -4.98 21.67 3.43
CA TYR A 101 -5.84 20.63 2.85
C TYR A 101 -6.98 21.22 2.05
N VAL A 102 -7.65 22.25 2.58
CA VAL A 102 -8.76 22.94 1.91
C VAL A 102 -8.31 23.60 0.60
N GLN A 103 -7.10 24.18 0.58
CA GLN A 103 -6.54 24.85 -0.59
C GLN A 103 -5.91 23.91 -1.61
N ALA A 104 -5.56 22.68 -1.24
CA ALA A 104 -4.93 21.72 -2.14
C ALA A 104 -5.80 21.44 -3.37
N SER A 105 -5.17 21.15 -4.52
CA SER A 105 -5.84 20.88 -5.80
C SER A 105 -6.72 19.64 -5.78
N ASN A 106 -6.27 18.60 -5.06
CA ASN A 106 -6.99 17.33 -4.89
C ASN A 106 -6.69 16.70 -3.53
N ALA A 107 -7.31 15.56 -3.23
CA ALA A 107 -7.14 14.86 -1.96
C ALA A 107 -5.73 14.32 -1.76
N ALA A 108 -5.05 13.89 -2.82
CA ALA A 108 -3.69 13.36 -2.76
C ALA A 108 -2.67 14.44 -2.39
N GLU A 109 -2.81 15.66 -2.95
CA GLU A 109 -1.99 16.82 -2.56
C GLU A 109 -2.29 17.31 -1.14
N GLY A 110 -3.55 17.22 -0.71
CA GLY A 110 -3.96 17.64 0.64
C GLY A 110 -3.44 16.71 1.73
N SER A 111 -3.22 15.44 1.44
CA SER A 111 -2.76 14.45 2.40
C SER A 111 -1.23 14.47 2.53
N LYS A 112 -0.73 14.88 3.71
CA LYS A 112 0.71 14.81 4.05
C LYS A 112 1.12 13.44 4.59
N PHE A 113 0.14 12.60 4.93
CA PHE A 113 0.33 11.27 5.50
C PHE A 113 0.08 10.22 4.43
N ASP A 114 0.24 8.95 4.78
CA ASP A 114 -0.08 7.89 3.84
C ASP A 114 -1.57 7.98 3.47
N ALA A 115 -1.80 8.52 2.28
CA ALA A 115 -3.10 8.49 1.68
C ALA A 115 -3.21 7.18 0.93
N ASN A 116 -4.15 6.34 1.32
CA ASN A 116 -4.68 5.41 0.36
C ASN A 116 -5.31 6.24 -0.77
N ALA A 117 -4.87 6.00 -1.99
CA ALA A 117 -5.28 6.74 -3.17
C ALA A 117 -6.77 6.53 -3.57
N ASN A 118 -7.56 5.91 -2.69
CA ASN A 118 -8.98 5.60 -2.90
C ASN A 118 -9.90 6.80 -2.62
N VAL A 119 -9.34 7.94 -2.25
CA VAL A 119 -10.09 9.19 -2.07
C VAL A 119 -10.13 9.92 -3.40
N GLU A 120 -11.30 9.98 -4.02
CA GLU A 120 -11.48 10.68 -5.29
C GLU A 120 -11.80 12.17 -5.10
N HIS A 121 -12.51 12.52 -4.03
CA HIS A 121 -12.99 13.86 -3.80
C HIS A 121 -12.61 14.40 -2.43
N LYS A 122 -12.17 15.66 -2.37
CA LYS A 122 -12.05 16.39 -1.10
C LYS A 122 -13.42 16.77 -0.59
N ASN A 123 -13.67 16.48 0.68
CA ASN A 123 -14.86 16.93 1.40
C ASN A 123 -14.58 16.96 2.92
N ILE A 124 -15.59 17.35 3.70
CA ILE A 124 -15.44 17.48 5.16
C ILE A 124 -15.15 16.11 5.83
N ALA A 125 -15.69 15.01 5.32
CA ALA A 125 -15.44 13.70 5.90
C ALA A 125 -13.99 13.23 5.67
N THR A 126 -13.42 13.50 4.48
CA THR A 126 -12.00 13.21 4.21
C THR A 126 -11.08 14.10 5.05
N LEU A 127 -11.40 15.38 5.24
CA LEU A 127 -10.65 16.27 6.13
C LEU A 127 -10.68 15.77 7.59
N ILE A 128 -11.85 15.37 8.11
CA ILE A 128 -11.97 14.83 9.46
C ILE A 128 -11.14 13.55 9.61
N GLY A 129 -11.07 12.73 8.59
CA GLY A 129 -10.21 11.53 8.55
C GLY A 129 -8.71 11.84 8.58
N GLU A 130 -8.29 13.00 8.03
CA GLU A 130 -6.88 13.41 8.00
C GLU A 130 -6.39 14.04 9.32
N LEU A 131 -7.23 14.80 10.01
CA LEU A 131 -6.85 15.57 11.21
C LEU A 131 -6.20 14.75 12.34
N PRO A 132 -6.67 13.52 12.69
CA PRO A 132 -6.08 12.74 13.79
C PRO A 132 -4.79 12.00 13.40
N LYS A 133 -4.48 11.84 12.10
CA LYS A 133 -3.39 10.98 11.62
C LYS A 133 -2.05 11.31 12.26
N GLN A 134 -1.70 12.59 12.38
CA GLN A 134 -0.44 13.00 13.01
C GLN A 134 -0.34 12.53 14.47
N GLY A 135 -1.44 12.58 15.21
CA GLY A 135 -1.51 12.07 16.58
C GLY A 135 -1.30 10.56 16.64
N PHE A 136 -1.95 9.82 15.75
CA PHE A 136 -1.76 8.36 15.66
C PHE A 136 -0.34 7.98 15.28
N ILE A 137 0.30 8.67 14.34
CA ILE A 137 1.71 8.43 13.98
C ILE A 137 2.62 8.60 15.20
N ARG A 138 2.46 9.69 15.97
CA ARG A 138 3.26 9.91 17.20
C ARG A 138 3.04 8.80 18.22
N LEU A 139 1.79 8.38 18.43
CA LEU A 139 1.44 7.29 19.34
C LEU A 139 2.06 5.96 18.90
N ASN A 140 1.91 5.60 17.63
CA ASN A 140 2.47 4.37 17.06
C ASN A 140 3.99 4.32 17.17
N ARG A 141 4.68 5.42 16.86
CA ARG A 141 6.13 5.53 17.04
C ARG A 141 6.54 5.35 18.50
N ARG A 142 5.80 5.97 19.42
CA ARG A 142 6.08 5.83 20.86
C ARG A 142 5.92 4.38 21.32
N LEU A 143 4.82 3.73 20.98
CA LEU A 143 4.58 2.33 21.32
C LEU A 143 5.67 1.41 20.74
N LEU A 144 6.05 1.63 19.49
CA LEU A 144 7.08 0.82 18.84
C LEU A 144 8.48 1.06 19.44
N THR A 145 8.86 2.32 19.71
CA THR A 145 10.17 2.64 20.31
C THR A 145 10.29 2.09 21.73
N GLU A 146 9.26 2.14 22.55
CA GLU A 146 9.27 1.52 23.88
C GLU A 146 9.43 -0.01 23.76
N ARG A 147 8.72 -0.66 22.82
CA ARG A 147 8.87 -2.10 22.59
C ARG A 147 10.28 -2.48 22.11
N ILE A 148 10.87 -1.70 21.19
CA ILE A 148 12.24 -1.89 20.73
C ILE A 148 13.21 -1.76 21.92
N LYS A 149 13.00 -0.76 22.77
CA LYS A 149 13.83 -0.53 23.95
C LYS A 149 13.74 -1.69 24.96
N GLU A 150 12.54 -2.24 25.16
CA GLU A 150 12.32 -3.41 26.02
C GLU A 150 13.05 -4.66 25.48
N MET A 151 12.97 -4.92 24.18
CA MET A 151 13.52 -6.12 23.57
C MET A 151 15.03 -6.05 23.28
N TYR A 152 15.53 -4.88 22.90
CA TYR A 152 16.88 -4.73 22.32
C TYR A 152 17.71 -3.59 22.95
N GLY A 153 17.16 -2.88 23.91
CA GLY A 153 17.85 -1.78 24.59
C GLY A 153 17.65 -0.41 23.94
N LYS A 154 18.07 0.62 24.68
CA LYS A 154 17.90 2.02 24.30
C LYS A 154 18.65 2.37 23.01
N GLU A 155 19.86 1.87 22.86
CA GLU A 155 20.72 2.19 21.70
C GLU A 155 20.05 1.83 20.36
N LEU A 156 19.44 0.64 20.25
CA LEU A 156 18.74 0.24 19.05
C LEU A 156 17.49 1.09 18.81
N SER A 157 16.78 1.46 19.87
CA SER A 157 15.61 2.35 19.79
C SER A 157 15.99 3.73 19.28
N ASP A 158 17.08 4.31 19.81
CA ASP A 158 17.57 5.62 19.36
C ASP A 158 18.07 5.56 17.91
N LYS A 159 18.76 4.48 17.52
CA LYS A 159 19.20 4.25 16.13
C LYS A 159 18.04 4.12 15.15
N TYR A 160 16.98 3.38 15.52
CA TYR A 160 15.75 3.29 14.72
C TYR A 160 15.16 4.69 14.46
N MET A 161 14.99 5.49 15.51
CA MET A 161 14.47 6.84 15.38
C MET A 161 15.37 7.75 14.55
N SER A 162 16.68 7.59 14.68
CA SER A 162 17.66 8.32 13.85
C SER A 162 17.50 7.99 12.37
N LEU A 163 17.47 6.71 11.99
CA LEU A 163 17.30 6.27 10.60
C LEU A 163 15.93 6.70 10.03
N LEU A 164 14.87 6.64 10.83
CA LEU A 164 13.54 7.09 10.44
C LEU A 164 13.50 8.61 10.18
N ASN A 165 14.05 9.41 11.10
CA ASN A 165 14.08 10.87 11.00
C ASN A 165 15.03 11.37 9.90
N GLN A 166 16.08 10.62 9.60
CA GLN A 166 17.00 10.90 8.50
C GLN A 166 16.57 10.26 7.16
N HIS A 167 15.39 9.66 7.12
CA HIS A 167 14.75 9.12 5.92
C HIS A 167 15.52 7.98 5.21
N PHE A 168 16.38 7.24 5.94
CA PHE A 168 16.98 6.00 5.44
C PHE A 168 15.95 4.87 5.35
N ILE A 169 14.99 4.90 6.27
CA ILE A 169 13.87 3.97 6.33
C ILE A 169 12.55 4.73 6.43
N TYR A 170 11.50 4.10 5.96
CA TYR A 170 10.14 4.64 6.01
C TYR A 170 9.18 3.56 6.53
N LYS A 171 8.44 3.87 7.60
CA LYS A 171 7.39 3.00 8.11
C LYS A 171 6.08 3.32 7.40
N ASN A 172 5.59 2.37 6.64
CA ASN A 172 4.33 2.54 5.90
C ASN A 172 3.13 2.49 6.86
N ASP A 173 2.14 3.32 6.59
CA ASP A 173 0.84 3.37 7.29
C ASP A 173 0.91 3.39 8.83
N GLU A 174 1.67 4.35 9.39
CA GLU A 174 1.71 4.59 10.84
C GLU A 174 0.40 5.21 11.38
N THR A 175 -0.59 5.43 10.53
CA THR A 175 -1.86 6.08 10.89
C THR A 175 -2.85 5.17 11.59
N ASN A 176 -2.57 3.86 11.63
CA ASN A 176 -3.38 2.83 12.29
C ASN A 176 -2.55 1.93 13.20
N LEU A 177 -3.16 1.41 14.29
CA LEU A 177 -2.65 0.30 15.10
C LEU A 177 -3.22 -1.03 14.59
N ALA A 178 -3.17 -1.26 13.30
CA ALA A 178 -3.82 -2.39 12.64
C ALA A 178 -2.85 -3.15 11.74
N ASN A 179 -3.26 -4.35 11.36
CA ASN A 179 -2.61 -5.11 10.30
C ASN A 179 -2.61 -4.30 9.00
N TYR A 180 -1.51 -4.35 8.26
CA TYR A 180 -1.38 -3.54 7.04
C TYR A 180 -2.42 -3.93 6.00
N CYS A 181 -2.37 -5.18 5.55
CA CYS A 181 -3.24 -5.71 4.52
C CYS A 181 -3.57 -7.17 4.78
N ALA A 182 -4.73 -7.64 4.31
CA ALA A 182 -5.09 -9.04 4.46
C ALA A 182 -5.83 -9.60 3.25
N SER A 183 -5.53 -10.86 2.96
CA SER A 183 -6.35 -11.76 2.16
C SER A 183 -7.08 -12.68 3.14
N ILE A 184 -8.39 -12.58 3.19
CA ILE A 184 -9.21 -13.29 4.18
C ILE A 184 -9.79 -14.57 3.61
N THR A 185 -10.02 -15.57 4.47
CA THR A 185 -10.99 -16.61 4.18
C THR A 185 -12.39 -16.16 4.62
N MET A 186 -13.38 -16.48 3.83
CA MET A 186 -14.79 -16.19 4.17
C MET A 186 -15.47 -17.34 4.91
N TYR A 187 -14.75 -18.44 5.16
CA TYR A 187 -15.31 -19.63 5.80
C TYR A 187 -15.94 -19.37 7.18
N PRO A 188 -15.28 -18.60 8.09
CA PRO A 188 -15.88 -18.26 9.38
C PRO A 188 -17.21 -17.52 9.27
N TRP A 189 -17.34 -16.65 8.25
CA TRP A 189 -18.58 -15.94 7.99
C TRP A 189 -19.73 -16.85 7.52
N LEU A 190 -19.42 -17.88 6.71
CA LEU A 190 -20.43 -18.87 6.32
C LEU A 190 -20.97 -19.69 7.49
N ILE A 191 -20.16 -19.90 8.55
CA ILE A 191 -20.56 -20.67 9.73
C ILE A 191 -21.26 -19.79 10.75
N GLY A 192 -20.67 -18.65 11.09
CA GLY A 192 -21.04 -17.82 12.24
C GLY A 192 -21.64 -16.46 11.91
N GLY A 193 -21.72 -16.07 10.65
CA GLY A 193 -22.07 -14.72 10.24
C GLY A 193 -21.02 -13.70 10.69
N THR A 194 -21.45 -12.50 11.08
CA THR A 194 -20.54 -11.41 11.47
C THR A 194 -20.38 -11.25 12.99
N LYS A 195 -20.95 -12.16 13.80
CA LYS A 195 -20.94 -12.02 15.27
C LYS A 195 -19.52 -12.00 15.85
N SER A 196 -18.65 -12.85 15.33
CA SER A 196 -17.25 -12.96 15.81
C SER A 196 -16.40 -11.71 15.53
N ILE A 197 -16.84 -10.82 14.65
CA ILE A 197 -16.16 -9.58 14.30
C ILE A 197 -16.96 -8.33 14.72
N GLY A 198 -17.91 -8.49 15.65
CA GLY A 198 -18.66 -7.37 16.24
C GLY A 198 -19.97 -7.01 15.56
N GLY A 199 -20.41 -7.76 14.55
CA GLY A 199 -21.71 -7.59 13.88
C GLY A 199 -22.80 -8.49 14.45
N ASN A 200 -24.01 -8.38 13.90
CA ASN A 200 -25.17 -9.19 14.31
C ASN A 200 -25.78 -10.03 13.17
N ALA A 201 -25.19 -9.97 11.97
CA ALA A 201 -25.71 -10.72 10.83
C ALA A 201 -25.47 -12.24 10.99
N THR A 202 -26.50 -13.02 10.66
CA THR A 202 -26.42 -14.48 10.57
C THR A 202 -25.74 -14.92 9.26
N PRO A 203 -25.30 -16.19 9.14
CA PRO A 203 -24.78 -16.72 7.87
C PRO A 203 -25.78 -16.53 6.72
N PRO A 204 -25.28 -16.28 5.50
CA PRO A 204 -26.12 -16.16 4.32
C PRO A 204 -26.80 -17.50 3.98
N LYS A 205 -28.05 -17.45 3.49
CA LYS A 205 -28.85 -18.65 3.17
C LYS A 205 -29.14 -18.80 1.67
N ASN A 206 -28.99 -17.73 0.90
CA ASN A 206 -29.27 -17.66 -0.53
C ASN A 206 -28.39 -16.59 -1.19
N LEU A 207 -28.40 -16.53 -2.53
CA LEU A 207 -27.57 -15.61 -3.32
C LEU A 207 -27.79 -14.14 -2.90
N LYS A 208 -29.02 -13.70 -2.71
CA LYS A 208 -29.33 -12.33 -2.33
C LYS A 208 -28.76 -11.97 -0.95
N SER A 209 -28.93 -12.86 0.05
CA SER A 209 -28.37 -12.66 1.39
C SER A 209 -26.86 -12.79 1.41
N PHE A 210 -26.27 -13.59 0.51
CA PHE A 210 -24.82 -13.64 0.30
C PHE A 210 -24.31 -12.29 -0.18
N CYS A 211 -24.84 -11.72 -1.26
CA CYS A 211 -24.36 -10.44 -1.81
C CYS A 211 -24.49 -9.29 -0.80
N GLY A 212 -25.64 -9.15 -0.14
CA GLY A 212 -25.82 -8.11 0.88
C GLY A 212 -24.95 -8.30 2.13
N GLY A 213 -24.84 -9.54 2.60
CA GLY A 213 -23.99 -9.88 3.75
C GLY A 213 -22.51 -9.73 3.44
N PHE A 214 -22.07 -10.09 2.23
CA PHE A 214 -20.71 -9.91 1.75
C PHE A 214 -20.28 -8.44 1.78
N ILE A 215 -21.10 -7.54 1.24
CA ILE A 215 -20.81 -6.10 1.27
C ILE A 215 -20.57 -5.63 2.71
N ASN A 216 -21.46 -5.99 3.62
CA ASN A 216 -21.34 -5.59 5.04
C ASN A 216 -20.10 -6.20 5.70
N MET A 217 -19.85 -7.48 5.47
CA MET A 217 -18.66 -8.18 6.00
C MET A 217 -17.38 -7.53 5.51
N VAL A 218 -17.27 -7.22 4.20
CA VAL A 218 -16.07 -6.56 3.64
C VAL A 218 -15.88 -5.16 4.20
N PHE A 219 -16.93 -4.36 4.41
CA PHE A 219 -16.83 -3.07 5.08
C PHE A 219 -16.32 -3.21 6.51
N MET A 220 -16.83 -4.17 7.29
CA MET A 220 -16.38 -4.42 8.66
C MET A 220 -14.90 -4.85 8.69
N VAL A 221 -14.53 -5.85 7.90
CA VAL A 221 -13.15 -6.35 7.82
C VAL A 221 -12.19 -5.24 7.38
N SER A 222 -12.53 -4.51 6.35
CA SER A 222 -11.67 -3.45 5.81
C SER A 222 -11.47 -2.29 6.77
N SER A 223 -12.41 -2.05 7.70
CA SER A 223 -12.25 -1.03 8.75
C SER A 223 -11.17 -1.39 9.78
N MET A 224 -10.82 -2.67 9.89
CA MET A 224 -9.80 -3.20 10.80
C MET A 224 -8.42 -3.39 10.13
N LEU A 225 -8.28 -2.95 8.88
CA LEU A 225 -7.04 -3.04 8.10
C LEU A 225 -6.58 -1.63 7.69
N SER A 226 -5.27 -1.41 7.63
CA SER A 226 -4.75 -0.12 7.16
C SER A 226 -4.88 0.03 5.64
N GLY A 227 -4.65 -1.04 4.90
CA GLY A 227 -4.63 -1.08 3.45
C GLY A 227 -5.78 -1.89 2.85
N ALA A 228 -5.45 -2.84 2.03
CA ALA A 228 -6.41 -3.56 1.22
C ALA A 228 -6.94 -4.84 1.86
N CYS A 229 -8.13 -5.24 1.41
CA CYS A 229 -8.83 -6.45 1.78
C CYS A 229 -9.05 -7.30 0.52
N ALA A 230 -8.42 -8.48 0.46
CA ALA A 230 -8.66 -9.44 -0.61
C ALA A 230 -9.63 -10.53 -0.17
N THR A 231 -10.49 -10.92 -1.09
CA THR A 231 -11.42 -12.05 -0.94
C THR A 231 -11.26 -13.00 -2.13
N PRO A 232 -10.16 -13.77 -2.16
CA PRO A 232 -9.83 -14.61 -3.32
C PRO A 232 -10.86 -15.70 -3.61
N GLU A 233 -11.65 -16.09 -2.61
CA GLU A 233 -12.69 -17.09 -2.70
C GLU A 233 -14.06 -16.53 -3.15
N PHE A 234 -14.19 -15.23 -3.41
CA PHE A 234 -15.48 -14.55 -3.65
C PHE A 234 -16.34 -15.23 -4.71
N LEU A 235 -15.77 -15.47 -5.90
CA LEU A 235 -16.53 -16.09 -6.99
C LEU A 235 -16.87 -17.55 -6.70
N MET A 236 -16.00 -18.28 -6.00
CA MET A 236 -16.29 -19.67 -5.60
C MET A 236 -17.48 -19.73 -4.64
N TYR A 237 -17.53 -18.86 -3.64
CA TYR A 237 -18.65 -18.81 -2.70
C TYR A 237 -19.93 -18.29 -3.37
N MET A 238 -19.81 -17.34 -4.28
CA MET A 238 -20.96 -16.87 -5.05
C MET A 238 -21.54 -17.99 -5.92
N ASN A 239 -20.66 -18.75 -6.58
CA ASN A 239 -21.03 -19.92 -7.38
C ASN A 239 -21.83 -20.94 -6.56
N TYR A 240 -21.36 -21.25 -5.35
CA TYR A 240 -22.05 -22.16 -4.44
C TYR A 240 -23.50 -21.71 -4.15
N PHE A 241 -23.75 -20.41 -3.90
CA PHE A 241 -25.11 -19.92 -3.68
C PHE A 241 -25.95 -19.89 -4.94
N ILE A 242 -25.34 -19.69 -6.12
CA ILE A 242 -26.04 -19.79 -7.40
C ILE A 242 -26.45 -21.23 -7.65
N GLU A 243 -25.56 -22.19 -7.43
CA GLU A 243 -25.86 -23.63 -7.55
C GLU A 243 -26.98 -24.09 -6.62
N LYS A 244 -27.02 -23.60 -5.40
CA LYS A 244 -28.10 -23.89 -4.44
C LYS A 244 -29.46 -23.39 -4.89
N GLU A 245 -29.54 -22.30 -5.64
CA GLU A 245 -30.80 -21.73 -6.11
C GLU A 245 -31.25 -22.30 -7.48
N TYR A 246 -30.28 -22.55 -8.39
CA TYR A 246 -30.59 -22.86 -9.78
C TYR A 246 -30.04 -24.21 -10.25
N GLY A 247 -29.34 -24.97 -9.38
CA GLY A 247 -28.71 -26.26 -9.70
C GLY A 247 -27.28 -26.08 -10.28
N GLU A 248 -26.49 -27.15 -10.21
CA GLU A 248 -25.10 -27.17 -10.66
C GLU A 248 -24.91 -26.82 -12.14
N ASP A 249 -25.91 -27.12 -12.97
CA ASP A 249 -25.89 -26.88 -14.40
C ASP A 249 -26.51 -25.54 -14.83
N TYR A 250 -26.71 -24.59 -13.87
CA TYR A 250 -27.34 -23.30 -14.13
C TYR A 250 -26.67 -22.52 -15.29
N TYR A 251 -25.38 -22.70 -15.48
CA TYR A 251 -24.64 -22.03 -16.54
C TYR A 251 -25.02 -22.51 -17.94
N LYS A 252 -25.58 -23.73 -18.10
CA LYS A 252 -26.13 -24.23 -19.34
C LYS A 252 -27.54 -23.68 -19.64
N ARG A 253 -28.18 -23.17 -18.60
CA ARG A 253 -29.54 -22.61 -18.62
C ARG A 253 -29.56 -21.11 -18.28
N ALA A 254 -28.46 -20.42 -18.51
CA ALA A 254 -28.29 -19.01 -18.14
C ALA A 254 -29.35 -18.07 -18.72
N ASP A 255 -29.89 -18.40 -19.92
CA ASP A 255 -30.94 -17.66 -20.60
C ASP A 255 -32.35 -18.04 -20.14
N GLU A 256 -32.53 -19.02 -19.25
CA GLU A 256 -33.80 -19.40 -18.69
C GLU A 256 -34.41 -18.28 -17.86
N VAL A 257 -35.69 -17.94 -18.18
CA VAL A 257 -36.44 -16.94 -17.41
C VAL A 257 -36.99 -17.60 -16.14
N VAL A 258 -36.44 -17.21 -15.00
CA VAL A 258 -36.80 -17.75 -13.67
C VAL A 258 -37.62 -16.77 -12.83
N ASP A 259 -37.53 -15.49 -13.13
CA ASP A 259 -38.33 -14.44 -12.49
C ASP A 259 -39.50 -14.07 -13.45
N LEU A 260 -40.69 -14.53 -13.13
CA LEU A 260 -41.91 -14.26 -13.88
C LEU A 260 -42.60 -12.93 -13.55
N SER A 261 -41.94 -12.08 -12.73
CA SER A 261 -42.41 -10.72 -12.48
C SER A 261 -42.47 -9.91 -13.80
N LEU A 262 -42.98 -8.69 -13.75
CA LEU A 262 -43.07 -7.78 -14.91
C LEU A 262 -41.71 -7.60 -15.64
N LYS A 263 -40.57 -7.84 -14.98
CA LYS A 263 -39.23 -7.72 -15.58
C LYS A 263 -38.75 -8.96 -16.31
N ARG A 264 -39.35 -10.13 -16.07
CA ARG A 264 -38.98 -11.43 -16.70
C ARG A 264 -37.46 -11.62 -16.80
N ARG A 265 -36.77 -11.77 -15.65
CA ARG A 265 -35.33 -11.87 -15.61
C ARG A 265 -34.83 -13.30 -15.79
N THR A 266 -33.78 -13.46 -16.60
CA THR A 266 -33.06 -14.72 -16.77
C THR A 266 -32.09 -14.94 -15.57
N ILE A 267 -31.61 -16.18 -15.44
CA ILE A 267 -30.54 -16.52 -14.46
C ILE A 267 -29.31 -15.58 -14.64
N ASP A 268 -28.84 -15.45 -15.90
CA ASP A 268 -27.71 -14.54 -16.20
C ASP A 268 -27.98 -13.10 -15.76
N ARG A 269 -29.19 -12.58 -16.02
CA ARG A 269 -29.52 -11.21 -15.60
C ARG A 269 -29.54 -11.05 -14.09
N ILE A 270 -30.04 -12.04 -13.35
CA ILE A 270 -30.03 -12.02 -11.89
C ILE A 270 -28.57 -12.03 -11.34
N ILE A 271 -27.71 -12.85 -11.92
CA ILE A 271 -26.29 -12.92 -11.59
C ILE A 271 -25.62 -11.57 -11.85
N CYS A 272 -25.86 -10.95 -13.01
CA CYS A 272 -25.32 -9.63 -13.34
C CYS A 272 -25.85 -8.52 -12.41
N ASP A 273 -27.12 -8.57 -12.01
CA ASP A 273 -27.67 -7.64 -11.01
C ASP A 273 -26.97 -7.80 -9.64
N CYS A 274 -26.59 -9.03 -9.26
CA CYS A 274 -25.78 -9.29 -8.06
C CYS A 274 -24.34 -8.75 -8.20
N PHE A 275 -23.68 -8.94 -9.33
CA PHE A 275 -22.39 -8.33 -9.61
C PHE A 275 -22.44 -6.82 -9.46
N GLN A 276 -23.43 -6.19 -10.07
CA GLN A 276 -23.64 -4.74 -10.01
C GLN A 276 -23.82 -4.28 -8.56
N GLN A 277 -24.69 -4.95 -7.79
CA GLN A 277 -24.91 -4.63 -6.39
C GLN A 277 -23.60 -4.65 -5.58
N VAL A 278 -22.80 -5.69 -5.71
CA VAL A 278 -21.56 -5.85 -4.95
C VAL A 278 -20.50 -4.84 -5.39
N VAL A 279 -20.21 -4.77 -6.69
CA VAL A 279 -19.14 -3.95 -7.22
C VAL A 279 -19.41 -2.46 -6.99
N TYR A 280 -20.61 -1.98 -7.29
CA TYR A 280 -20.94 -0.57 -7.09
C TYR A 280 -20.97 -0.18 -5.62
N SER A 281 -21.44 -1.06 -4.72
CA SER A 281 -21.43 -0.80 -3.28
C SER A 281 -20.02 -0.66 -2.74
N LEU A 282 -19.09 -1.54 -3.12
CA LEU A 282 -17.71 -1.52 -2.63
C LEU A 282 -16.85 -0.41 -3.27
N ASN A 283 -17.27 0.16 -4.41
CA ASN A 283 -16.64 1.35 -4.99
C ASN A 283 -17.13 2.66 -4.36
N GLN A 284 -18.18 2.63 -3.52
CA GLN A 284 -18.62 3.83 -2.83
C GLN A 284 -17.72 4.16 -1.64
N PRO A 285 -17.44 5.45 -1.40
CA PRO A 285 -16.74 5.88 -0.19
C PRO A 285 -17.53 5.47 1.06
N SER A 286 -16.84 4.90 2.05
CA SER A 286 -17.43 4.41 3.29
C SER A 286 -16.95 5.20 4.50
N GLY A 287 -17.86 5.55 5.40
CA GLY A 287 -17.55 6.18 6.68
C GLY A 287 -16.62 5.32 7.56
N ALA A 288 -16.74 4.00 7.51
CA ALA A 288 -15.87 3.07 8.23
C ALA A 288 -14.39 3.13 7.78
N ARG A 289 -14.10 3.76 6.63
CA ARG A 289 -12.76 3.92 6.08
C ARG A 289 -12.37 5.39 5.88
N ASN A 290 -12.83 6.29 6.73
CA ASN A 290 -12.55 7.73 6.58
C ASN A 290 -12.90 8.27 5.20
N PHE A 291 -14.06 7.89 4.69
CA PHE A 291 -14.58 8.27 3.38
C PHE A 291 -13.70 7.81 2.20
N GLN A 292 -13.13 6.60 2.32
CA GLN A 292 -12.43 5.91 1.24
C GLN A 292 -13.25 4.72 0.76
N SER A 293 -13.11 4.37 -0.52
CA SER A 293 -13.61 3.10 -1.05
C SER A 293 -12.79 1.94 -0.50
N VAL A 294 -13.37 0.75 -0.46
CA VAL A 294 -12.63 -0.45 -0.04
C VAL A 294 -11.60 -0.79 -1.12
N PHE A 295 -10.34 -0.91 -0.74
CA PHE A 295 -9.33 -1.47 -1.62
C PHE A 295 -9.54 -2.99 -1.71
N TRP A 296 -10.51 -3.38 -2.52
CA TRP A 296 -10.97 -4.74 -2.68
C TRP A 296 -10.26 -5.46 -3.82
N ASN A 297 -9.94 -6.74 -3.62
CA ASN A 297 -9.27 -7.58 -4.60
C ASN A 297 -9.96 -8.94 -4.71
N ILE A 298 -9.98 -9.47 -5.93
CA ILE A 298 -10.48 -10.82 -6.24
C ILE A 298 -9.49 -11.56 -7.14
N SER A 299 -9.68 -12.88 -7.21
CA SER A 299 -8.85 -13.77 -8.03
C SER A 299 -9.69 -14.61 -8.96
N TYR A 300 -9.07 -14.93 -10.10
CA TYR A 300 -9.51 -15.93 -11.05
C TYR A 300 -8.47 -17.03 -11.12
N TYR A 301 -8.93 -18.24 -11.31
CA TYR A 301 -8.06 -19.41 -11.32
C TYR A 301 -8.25 -20.18 -12.61
N ASP A 302 -7.16 -20.65 -13.23
CA ASP A 302 -7.25 -21.70 -14.21
C ASP A 302 -7.61 -23.06 -13.56
N ARG A 303 -7.84 -24.09 -14.36
CA ARG A 303 -8.23 -25.42 -13.87
C ARG A 303 -7.22 -26.00 -12.89
N TYR A 304 -5.91 -25.78 -13.10
CA TYR A 304 -4.86 -26.37 -12.27
C TYR A 304 -4.73 -25.68 -10.92
N TYR A 305 -4.86 -24.37 -10.89
CA TYR A 305 -4.95 -23.64 -9.64
C TYR A 305 -6.21 -23.96 -8.85
N PHE A 306 -7.35 -24.08 -9.53
CA PHE A 306 -8.59 -24.52 -8.90
C PHE A 306 -8.41 -25.89 -8.24
N GLN A 307 -7.85 -26.86 -8.94
CA GLN A 307 -7.59 -28.19 -8.40
C GLN A 307 -6.66 -28.13 -7.17
N SER A 308 -5.55 -27.42 -7.26
CA SER A 308 -4.61 -27.30 -6.15
C SER A 308 -5.21 -26.66 -4.90
N LEU A 309 -6.03 -25.63 -5.06
CA LEU A 309 -6.58 -24.87 -3.93
C LEU A 309 -7.87 -25.47 -3.37
N PHE A 310 -8.74 -25.99 -4.21
CA PHE A 310 -10.13 -26.28 -3.84
C PHE A 310 -10.54 -27.74 -4.00
N GLU A 311 -9.71 -28.63 -4.49
CA GLU A 311 -10.04 -30.06 -4.63
C GLU A 311 -10.51 -30.69 -3.32
N ASN A 312 -9.81 -30.37 -2.23
CA ASN A 312 -10.12 -30.88 -0.89
C ASN A 312 -10.98 -29.93 -0.05
N PHE A 313 -11.41 -28.81 -0.61
CA PHE A 313 -12.29 -27.87 0.08
C PHE A 313 -13.71 -28.42 0.16
N ARG A 314 -14.39 -28.15 1.27
CA ARG A 314 -15.81 -28.46 1.46
C ARG A 314 -16.51 -27.28 2.11
N PHE A 315 -17.68 -26.92 1.55
CA PHE A 315 -18.58 -25.97 2.16
C PHE A 315 -19.15 -26.51 3.49
N PRO A 316 -19.78 -25.68 4.34
CA PRO A 316 -20.28 -26.12 5.65
C PRO A 316 -21.29 -27.29 5.60
N ASP A 317 -21.98 -27.48 4.49
CA ASP A 317 -22.94 -28.58 4.24
C ASP A 317 -22.28 -29.83 3.64
N GLY A 318 -20.96 -29.81 3.40
CA GLY A 318 -20.20 -30.93 2.86
C GLY A 318 -20.05 -30.93 1.33
N GLU A 319 -20.73 -30.01 0.62
CA GLU A 319 -20.64 -29.87 -0.84
C GLU A 319 -19.22 -29.42 -1.26
N ALA A 320 -18.79 -29.88 -2.44
CA ALA A 320 -17.53 -29.46 -3.06
C ALA A 320 -17.77 -28.33 -4.06
N PRO A 321 -16.77 -27.48 -4.32
CA PRO A 321 -16.86 -26.54 -5.43
C PRO A 321 -16.75 -27.25 -6.78
N HIS A 322 -17.53 -26.80 -7.77
CA HIS A 322 -17.56 -27.35 -9.11
C HIS A 322 -16.83 -26.45 -10.11
N TRP A 323 -15.94 -27.06 -10.90
CA TRP A 323 -15.12 -26.31 -11.85
C TRP A 323 -15.91 -25.71 -13.00
N ASP A 324 -16.80 -26.49 -13.62
CA ASP A 324 -17.44 -26.06 -14.88
C ASP A 324 -18.33 -24.81 -14.69
N SER A 325 -19.10 -24.79 -13.62
CA SER A 325 -19.94 -23.65 -13.23
C SER A 325 -19.10 -22.45 -12.80
N LEU A 326 -18.04 -22.69 -11.98
CA LEU A 326 -17.14 -21.63 -11.56
C LEU A 326 -16.36 -21.04 -12.75
N ASN A 327 -15.86 -21.87 -13.67
CA ASN A 327 -15.20 -21.41 -14.88
C ASN A 327 -16.09 -20.48 -15.69
N TRP A 328 -17.37 -20.87 -15.89
CA TRP A 328 -18.34 -20.02 -16.55
C TRP A 328 -18.56 -18.70 -15.79
N LEU A 329 -18.74 -18.76 -14.48
CA LEU A 329 -18.99 -17.58 -13.65
C LEU A 329 -17.81 -16.60 -13.65
N GLN A 330 -16.58 -17.10 -13.57
CA GLN A 330 -15.37 -16.28 -13.65
C GLN A 330 -15.28 -15.52 -14.98
N LYS A 331 -15.49 -16.24 -16.09
CA LYS A 331 -15.51 -15.63 -17.44
C LYS A 331 -16.65 -14.64 -17.59
N ARG A 332 -17.82 -14.96 -17.04
CA ARG A 332 -19.00 -14.07 -17.09
C ARG A 332 -18.79 -12.80 -16.29
N PHE A 333 -18.24 -12.89 -15.08
CA PHE A 333 -17.90 -11.72 -14.25
C PHE A 333 -16.91 -10.81 -14.96
N MET A 334 -15.83 -11.37 -15.48
CA MET A 334 -14.77 -10.61 -16.13
C MET A 334 -15.27 -9.86 -17.39
N ASN A 335 -16.07 -10.51 -18.24
CA ASN A 335 -16.71 -9.86 -19.37
C ASN A 335 -17.67 -8.74 -18.94
N TRP A 336 -18.54 -9.02 -17.96
CA TRP A 336 -19.46 -8.03 -17.40
C TRP A 336 -18.73 -6.81 -16.84
N PHE A 337 -17.68 -7.03 -16.04
CA PHE A 337 -16.93 -5.95 -15.42
C PHE A 337 -16.15 -5.11 -16.44
N ASN A 338 -15.65 -5.75 -17.48
CA ASN A 338 -15.04 -5.07 -18.60
C ASN A 338 -16.01 -4.12 -19.34
N GLU A 339 -17.27 -4.53 -19.51
CA GLU A 339 -18.33 -3.69 -20.08
C GLU A 339 -18.71 -2.55 -19.14
N GLU A 340 -18.91 -2.82 -17.84
CA GLU A 340 -19.29 -1.79 -16.86
C GLU A 340 -18.25 -0.68 -16.72
N ARG A 341 -16.96 -0.98 -16.89
CA ARG A 341 -15.87 0.02 -16.89
C ARG A 341 -15.92 0.99 -18.08
N THR A 342 -16.75 0.78 -19.08
CA THR A 342 -17.05 1.79 -20.13
C THR A 342 -18.18 2.75 -19.72
N ARG A 343 -18.94 2.42 -18.66
CA ARG A 343 -20.08 3.20 -18.18
C ARG A 343 -19.74 4.02 -16.93
N SER A 344 -18.86 3.47 -16.08
CA SER A 344 -18.50 4.07 -14.80
C SER A 344 -17.02 3.87 -14.48
N VAL A 345 -16.43 4.83 -13.76
CA VAL A 345 -15.10 4.67 -13.20
C VAL A 345 -15.18 3.71 -12.02
N LEU A 346 -14.86 2.44 -12.25
CA LEU A 346 -14.87 1.39 -11.26
C LEU A 346 -13.41 0.95 -10.99
N THR A 347 -12.83 1.48 -9.93
CA THR A 347 -11.44 1.19 -9.52
C THR A 347 -11.31 -0.24 -9.00
N PHE A 348 -12.31 -0.71 -8.24
CA PHE A 348 -12.33 -2.01 -7.58
C PHE A 348 -13.43 -2.94 -8.12
N PRO A 349 -13.23 -4.26 -8.07
CA PRO A 349 -12.06 -4.95 -7.53
C PRO A 349 -10.79 -4.77 -8.38
N VAL A 350 -9.63 -4.85 -7.73
CA VAL A 350 -8.40 -5.22 -8.44
C VAL A 350 -8.49 -6.72 -8.72
N GLU A 351 -8.28 -7.09 -9.97
CA GLU A 351 -8.43 -8.45 -10.45
C GLU A 351 -7.08 -9.06 -10.74
N THR A 352 -6.90 -10.33 -10.37
CA THR A 352 -5.71 -11.11 -10.73
C THR A 352 -6.10 -12.45 -11.31
N MET A 353 -5.61 -12.76 -12.50
CA MET A 353 -5.72 -14.05 -13.16
C MET A 353 -4.51 -14.91 -12.83
N ALA A 354 -4.71 -16.04 -12.15
CA ALA A 354 -3.64 -17.00 -11.83
C ALA A 354 -3.59 -18.11 -12.87
N LEU A 355 -2.45 -18.25 -13.53
CA LEU A 355 -2.20 -19.22 -14.61
C LEU A 355 -0.99 -20.08 -14.29
N LEU A 356 -1.12 -21.38 -14.44
CA LEU A 356 0.00 -22.31 -14.34
C LEU A 356 0.77 -22.35 -15.67
N ALA A 357 2.10 -22.20 -15.59
CA ALA A 357 3.00 -22.37 -16.73
C ALA A 357 3.64 -23.77 -16.70
N GLU A 358 3.81 -24.34 -17.85
CA GLU A 358 4.52 -25.60 -18.05
C GLU A 358 5.29 -25.55 -19.39
N ASN A 359 6.57 -25.95 -19.37
CA ASN A 359 7.42 -25.95 -20.55
C ASN A 359 7.47 -24.60 -21.31
N GLY A 360 7.48 -23.47 -20.58
CA GLY A 360 7.57 -22.11 -21.14
C GLY A 360 6.28 -21.61 -21.81
N ASP A 361 5.13 -22.20 -21.49
CA ASP A 361 3.83 -21.74 -21.98
C ASP A 361 2.75 -21.93 -20.90
N ILE A 362 1.59 -21.30 -21.05
CA ILE A 362 0.46 -21.50 -20.17
C ILE A 362 -0.09 -22.92 -20.38
N LYS A 363 -0.21 -23.67 -19.27
CA LYS A 363 -0.61 -25.07 -19.28
C LYS A 363 -2.08 -25.22 -19.69
N ASP A 364 -2.96 -24.42 -19.12
CA ASP A 364 -4.37 -24.35 -19.52
C ASP A 364 -4.52 -23.44 -20.74
N LYS A 365 -4.56 -24.07 -21.93
CA LYS A 365 -4.61 -23.34 -23.21
C LYS A 365 -5.90 -22.50 -23.34
N GLU A 366 -7.02 -23.05 -22.92
CA GLU A 366 -8.32 -22.33 -22.95
C GLU A 366 -8.27 -21.07 -22.09
N TYR A 367 -7.71 -21.17 -20.89
CA TYR A 367 -7.57 -20.01 -20.00
C TYR A 367 -6.50 -19.02 -20.48
N GLY A 368 -5.42 -19.50 -21.07
CA GLY A 368 -4.43 -18.65 -21.72
C GLY A 368 -5.03 -17.84 -22.87
N ASP A 369 -5.84 -18.48 -23.72
CA ASP A 369 -6.53 -17.83 -24.84
C ASP A 369 -7.58 -16.84 -24.35
N PHE A 370 -8.36 -17.19 -23.33
CA PHE A 370 -9.32 -16.29 -22.69
C PHE A 370 -8.63 -15.07 -22.06
N THR A 371 -7.51 -15.25 -21.38
CA THR A 371 -6.73 -14.16 -20.80
C THR A 371 -6.25 -13.18 -21.88
N ALA A 372 -5.73 -13.71 -22.98
CA ALA A 372 -5.30 -12.91 -24.14
C ALA A 372 -6.48 -12.19 -24.82
N GLU A 373 -7.64 -12.85 -24.93
CA GLU A 373 -8.88 -12.25 -25.45
C GLU A 373 -9.31 -11.07 -24.58
N MET A 374 -9.29 -11.20 -23.25
CA MET A 374 -9.70 -10.14 -22.34
C MET A 374 -8.79 -8.93 -22.42
N TYR A 375 -7.47 -9.12 -22.56
CA TYR A 375 -6.55 -8.02 -22.85
C TYR A 375 -6.83 -7.37 -24.20
N ALA A 376 -7.10 -8.15 -25.25
CA ALA A 376 -7.46 -7.63 -26.57
C ALA A 376 -8.78 -6.82 -26.56
N LYS A 377 -9.73 -7.19 -25.69
CA LYS A 377 -10.97 -6.44 -25.40
C LYS A 377 -10.73 -5.19 -24.55
N GLY A 378 -9.49 -4.88 -24.20
CA GLY A 378 -9.13 -3.71 -23.38
C GLY A 378 -9.50 -3.81 -21.92
N HIS A 379 -9.61 -5.03 -21.38
CA HIS A 379 -9.76 -5.20 -19.94
C HIS A 379 -8.44 -5.01 -19.20
N SER A 380 -8.49 -4.35 -18.06
CA SER A 380 -7.30 -4.06 -17.25
C SER A 380 -7.33 -4.89 -15.96
N PHE A 381 -6.44 -5.87 -15.88
CA PHE A 381 -6.27 -6.78 -14.75
C PHE A 381 -4.81 -7.20 -14.63
N PHE A 382 -4.42 -7.83 -13.53
CA PHE A 382 -3.11 -8.46 -13.39
C PHE A 382 -3.17 -9.93 -13.81
N THR A 383 -2.06 -10.40 -14.36
CA THR A 383 -1.82 -11.81 -14.60
C THR A 383 -0.68 -12.27 -13.71
N TYR A 384 -0.90 -13.37 -13.02
CA TYR A 384 0.11 -14.12 -12.29
C TYR A 384 0.41 -15.43 -13.02
N VAL A 385 1.67 -15.64 -13.35
CA VAL A 385 2.15 -16.85 -14.01
C VAL A 385 3.17 -17.52 -13.12
N SER A 386 2.98 -18.80 -12.80
CA SER A 386 3.92 -19.60 -12.02
C SER A 386 4.08 -20.98 -12.64
N ASP A 387 5.26 -21.56 -12.49
CA ASP A 387 5.56 -22.95 -12.86
C ASP A 387 5.16 -23.96 -11.78
N ASN A 388 4.61 -23.48 -10.66
CA ASN A 388 4.12 -24.30 -9.56
C ASN A 388 2.73 -23.80 -9.12
N ALA A 389 1.72 -24.67 -9.18
CA ALA A 389 0.37 -24.39 -8.71
C ALA A 389 0.30 -24.12 -7.20
N ASP A 390 1.31 -24.55 -6.45
CA ASP A 390 1.45 -24.27 -5.02
C ASP A 390 1.94 -22.83 -4.74
N SER A 391 2.24 -22.02 -5.75
CA SER A 391 2.66 -20.64 -5.56
C SER A 391 1.64 -19.68 -6.15
N LEU A 392 1.25 -18.69 -5.38
CA LEU A 392 0.25 -17.69 -5.77
C LEU A 392 0.73 -16.28 -5.42
N SER A 393 0.33 -15.31 -6.20
CA SER A 393 0.65 -13.89 -6.01
C SER A 393 -0.58 -13.07 -5.67
N SER A 394 -0.35 -11.90 -5.12
CA SER A 394 -1.39 -10.95 -4.76
C SER A 394 -1.15 -9.57 -5.36
N CYS A 395 -2.11 -8.64 -5.25
CA CYS A 395 -2.04 -7.32 -5.88
C CYS A 395 -0.82 -6.48 -5.44
N CYS A 396 -0.26 -6.75 -4.26
CA CYS A 396 0.96 -6.13 -3.76
C CYS A 396 2.21 -6.98 -4.03
N ARG A 397 2.13 -7.93 -5.00
CA ARG A 397 3.31 -8.53 -5.61
C ARG A 397 3.97 -9.68 -4.85
N LEU A 398 3.25 -10.34 -3.95
CA LEU A 398 3.79 -11.42 -3.14
C LEU A 398 3.80 -12.78 -3.87
N ARG A 399 4.87 -13.53 -3.69
CA ARG A 399 5.08 -14.88 -4.21
C ARG A 399 5.00 -15.93 -3.10
N ASN A 400 4.42 -17.09 -3.42
CA ASN A 400 4.21 -18.13 -2.41
C ASN A 400 4.45 -19.55 -2.88
N ALA A 401 4.93 -20.38 -1.97
CA ALA A 401 4.99 -21.82 -2.15
C ALA A 401 4.20 -22.52 -1.04
N ILE A 402 3.17 -23.27 -1.42
CA ILE A 402 2.29 -24.01 -0.50
C ILE A 402 3.06 -25.09 0.28
N THR A 403 4.04 -25.71 -0.36
CA THR A 403 4.82 -26.83 0.18
C THR A 403 5.64 -26.51 1.42
N ASP A 404 5.99 -25.23 1.64
CA ASP A 404 6.81 -24.81 2.79
C ASP A 404 6.00 -24.24 3.95
N ASN A 405 4.66 -24.28 3.93
CA ASN A 405 3.79 -23.54 4.86
C ASN A 405 4.15 -22.05 5.00
N SER A 406 4.95 -21.54 4.08
CA SER A 406 5.42 -20.16 4.05
C SER A 406 4.60 -19.36 3.06
N PHE A 407 3.36 -19.11 3.44
CA PHE A 407 2.45 -18.33 2.63
C PHE A 407 2.70 -16.87 2.79
N SER A 408 2.97 -16.22 1.69
CA SER A 408 3.01 -14.80 1.58
C SER A 408 1.84 -14.31 0.77
N TYR A 409 1.15 -13.36 1.29
CA TYR A 409 0.15 -12.67 0.52
C TYR A 409 0.02 -11.26 0.97
N THR A 410 0.12 -10.41 0.04
CA THR A 410 -0.69 -9.24 0.08
C THR A 410 -1.52 -9.25 -1.18
N LEU A 411 -2.76 -9.50 -1.02
CA LEU A 411 -3.87 -8.88 -1.69
C LEU A 411 -4.10 -9.26 -3.14
N GLY A 412 -4.88 -10.27 -3.33
CA GLY A 412 -5.70 -10.40 -4.51
C GLY A 412 -5.41 -11.54 -5.43
N ALA A 413 -4.44 -12.39 -5.26
CA ALA A 413 -4.38 -13.65 -5.97
C ALA A 413 -4.11 -14.77 -5.01
N GLY A 414 -5.16 -15.46 -4.65
CA GLY A 414 -5.16 -16.82 -4.24
C GLY A 414 -4.61 -17.21 -2.91
N GLY A 415 -4.01 -16.37 -2.14
CA GLY A 415 -3.70 -16.75 -0.78
C GLY A 415 -4.81 -16.49 0.18
N ILE A 416 -5.12 -17.49 0.93
CA ILE A 416 -6.24 -17.48 1.83
C ILE A 416 -5.73 -17.37 3.26
N SER A 417 -6.31 -16.47 4.06
CA SER A 417 -5.98 -16.31 5.49
C SER A 417 -4.58 -15.77 5.79
N THR A 418 -4.09 -14.82 4.99
CA THR A 418 -2.71 -14.32 5.04
C THR A 418 -2.64 -12.82 4.69
N GLY A 419 -1.44 -12.23 4.66
CA GLY A 419 -1.24 -10.82 4.30
C GLY A 419 0.06 -10.26 4.85
N SER A 420 0.14 -8.93 4.93
CA SER A 420 1.25 -8.22 5.57
C SER A 420 0.80 -7.57 6.87
N LYS A 421 1.50 -7.87 7.96
CA LYS A 421 1.29 -7.22 9.25
C LYS A 421 1.77 -5.77 9.24
N SER A 422 2.89 -5.54 8.56
CA SER A 422 3.63 -4.30 8.63
C SER A 422 4.60 -4.20 7.48
N VAL A 423 4.79 -2.99 6.95
CA VAL A 423 5.79 -2.69 5.94
C VAL A 423 6.77 -1.65 6.47
N LEU A 424 8.06 -1.95 6.36
CA LEU A 424 9.15 -1.03 6.63
C LEU A 424 10.03 -0.97 5.38
N THR A 425 10.16 0.21 4.77
CA THR A 425 10.80 0.39 3.46
C THR A 425 12.16 1.04 3.61
N ILE A 426 13.19 0.47 2.98
CA ILE A 426 14.52 1.07 2.87
C ILE A 426 14.59 2.01 1.67
N ASN A 427 15.23 3.18 1.85
CA ASN A 427 15.65 4.08 0.79
C ASN A 427 17.06 3.71 0.34
N LEU A 428 17.17 2.84 -0.67
CA LEU A 428 18.47 2.36 -1.16
C LEU A 428 19.30 3.48 -1.79
N ASN A 429 18.67 4.45 -2.47
CA ASN A 429 19.40 5.57 -3.06
C ASN A 429 20.16 6.35 -1.98
N ARG A 430 19.48 6.70 -0.88
CA ARG A 430 20.12 7.39 0.25
C ARG A 430 21.17 6.53 0.94
N ALA A 431 20.84 5.27 1.24
CA ALA A 431 21.73 4.37 1.96
C ALA A 431 23.06 4.14 1.21
N ILE A 432 23.00 3.90 -0.08
CA ILE A 432 24.19 3.68 -0.91
C ILE A 432 25.00 4.97 -1.08
N GLN A 433 24.38 6.11 -1.36
CA GLN A 433 25.08 7.37 -1.46
C GLN A 433 25.75 7.78 -0.15
N TYR A 434 25.07 7.57 0.99
CA TYR A 434 25.64 7.81 2.30
C TYR A 434 26.89 6.95 2.55
N ALA A 435 26.79 5.67 2.27
CA ALA A 435 27.91 4.74 2.45
C ALA A 435 29.12 5.15 1.58
N VAL A 436 28.90 5.44 0.28
CA VAL A 436 29.96 5.89 -0.62
C VAL A 436 30.61 7.21 -0.15
N ARG A 437 29.82 8.20 0.26
CA ARG A 437 30.33 9.49 0.76
C ARG A 437 31.17 9.36 2.04
N ASN A 438 30.90 8.33 2.85
CA ASN A 438 31.61 8.07 4.10
C ASN A 438 32.69 6.98 3.97
N ASN A 439 33.01 6.53 2.75
CA ASN A 439 33.98 5.45 2.48
C ASN A 439 33.65 4.13 3.20
N ILE A 440 32.34 3.81 3.31
CA ILE A 440 31.83 2.54 3.87
C ILE A 440 31.44 1.65 2.69
N PRO A 441 31.79 0.35 2.69
CA PRO A 441 31.23 -0.58 1.71
C PRO A 441 29.70 -0.57 1.79
N TYR A 442 29.02 -0.22 0.70
CA TYR A 442 27.57 -0.02 0.73
C TYR A 442 26.82 -1.31 1.09
N GLN A 443 27.34 -2.48 0.72
CA GLN A 443 26.80 -3.77 1.10
C GLN A 443 26.72 -3.94 2.63
N ALA A 444 27.81 -3.60 3.33
CA ALA A 444 27.88 -3.69 4.78
C ALA A 444 26.90 -2.71 5.46
N TYR A 445 26.80 -1.49 4.93
CA TYR A 445 25.84 -0.51 5.47
C TYR A 445 24.38 -0.91 5.23
N VAL A 446 24.06 -1.41 4.04
CA VAL A 446 22.71 -1.94 3.73
C VAL A 446 22.40 -3.13 4.64
N GLU A 447 23.35 -4.07 4.84
CA GLU A 447 23.14 -5.22 5.74
C GLU A 447 22.85 -4.75 7.18
N GLU A 448 23.57 -3.73 7.68
CA GLU A 448 23.36 -3.14 9.01
C GLU A 448 21.96 -2.51 9.15
N VAL A 449 21.52 -1.74 8.16
CA VAL A 449 20.18 -1.12 8.16
C VAL A 449 19.10 -2.19 8.09
N VAL A 450 19.25 -3.19 7.22
CA VAL A 450 18.30 -4.28 7.04
C VAL A 450 18.20 -5.15 8.31
N ASP A 451 19.30 -5.40 9.01
CA ASP A 451 19.32 -6.11 10.28
C ASP A 451 18.50 -5.38 11.35
N LEU A 452 18.69 -4.06 11.47
CA LEU A 452 17.89 -3.22 12.35
C LEU A 452 16.39 -3.28 11.97
N MET A 453 16.08 -3.21 10.67
CA MET A 453 14.69 -3.28 10.20
C MET A 453 13.99 -4.58 10.60
N HIS A 454 14.70 -5.73 10.57
CA HIS A 454 14.14 -7.00 11.03
C HIS A 454 13.81 -6.98 12.53
N LYS A 455 14.71 -6.44 13.35
CA LYS A 455 14.48 -6.28 14.80
C LYS A 455 13.29 -5.37 15.10
N VAL A 456 13.16 -4.26 14.35
CA VAL A 456 12.00 -3.34 14.46
C VAL A 456 10.70 -4.04 14.09
N GLN A 457 10.70 -4.83 13.01
CA GLN A 457 9.54 -5.59 12.58
C GLN A 457 9.13 -6.67 13.61
N LEU A 458 10.10 -7.31 14.27
CA LEU A 458 9.82 -8.23 15.38
C LEU A 458 9.18 -7.52 16.57
N ALA A 459 9.67 -6.34 16.93
CA ALA A 459 9.05 -5.53 17.99
C ALA A 459 7.61 -5.12 17.64
N TYR A 460 7.35 -4.77 16.38
CA TYR A 460 5.99 -4.51 15.90
C TYR A 460 5.09 -5.75 16.00
N ASN A 461 5.60 -6.92 15.63
CA ASN A 461 4.88 -8.19 15.74
C ASN A 461 4.46 -8.49 17.20
N GLU A 462 5.34 -8.23 18.17
CA GLU A 462 5.00 -8.39 19.58
C GLU A 462 3.91 -7.42 20.05
N ASN A 463 3.90 -6.17 19.54
CA ASN A 463 2.80 -5.26 19.80
C ASN A 463 1.47 -5.78 19.25
N LEU A 464 1.45 -6.35 18.04
CA LEU A 464 0.24 -6.96 17.45
C LEU A 464 -0.23 -8.17 18.26
N LYS A 465 0.68 -9.06 18.69
CA LYS A 465 0.32 -10.20 19.56
C LYS A 465 -0.33 -9.74 20.86
N ASN A 466 0.24 -8.71 21.49
CA ASN A 466 -0.33 -8.13 22.70
C ASN A 466 -1.75 -7.57 22.47
N LEU A 467 -1.97 -6.89 21.35
CA LEU A 467 -3.30 -6.40 20.97
C LEU A 467 -4.27 -7.57 20.72
N GLN A 468 -3.83 -8.63 20.07
CA GLN A 468 -4.63 -9.84 19.86
C GLN A 468 -5.02 -10.49 21.19
N GLU A 469 -4.07 -10.71 22.12
CA GLU A 469 -4.31 -11.28 23.44
C GLU A 469 -5.34 -10.47 24.27
N LYS A 470 -5.48 -9.18 23.98
CA LYS A 470 -6.47 -8.28 24.59
C LYS A 470 -7.79 -8.22 23.82
N GLY A 471 -7.99 -9.05 22.79
CA GLY A 471 -9.21 -9.10 21.98
C GLY A 471 -9.40 -7.89 21.05
N MET A 472 -8.35 -7.12 20.77
CA MET A 472 -8.42 -5.93 19.91
C MET A 472 -8.35 -6.26 18.42
N LEU A 473 -8.00 -7.49 18.05
CA LEU A 473 -7.83 -7.93 16.68
C LEU A 473 -8.74 -9.13 16.35
N PRO A 474 -10.07 -8.92 16.30
CA PRO A 474 -11.05 -10.00 16.19
C PRO A 474 -10.97 -10.80 14.89
N LEU A 475 -10.34 -10.27 13.84
CA LEU A 475 -10.15 -11.00 12.56
C LEU A 475 -9.24 -12.23 12.72
N PHE A 476 -8.24 -12.15 13.63
CA PHE A 476 -7.37 -13.28 13.95
C PHE A 476 -8.12 -14.32 14.81
N ASP A 477 -8.81 -13.85 15.85
CA ASP A 477 -9.51 -14.73 16.80
C ASP A 477 -10.69 -15.44 16.14
N ALA A 478 -11.36 -14.78 15.20
CA ALA A 478 -12.45 -15.34 14.41
C ALA A 478 -12.00 -16.26 13.26
N GLY A 479 -10.71 -16.34 12.96
CA GLY A 479 -10.13 -17.23 11.94
C GLY A 479 -10.23 -16.72 10.50
N TYR A 480 -10.54 -15.44 10.27
CA TYR A 480 -10.49 -14.84 8.91
C TYR A 480 -9.06 -14.76 8.38
N ILE A 481 -8.11 -14.52 9.25
CA ILE A 481 -6.68 -14.49 8.99
C ILE A 481 -5.92 -15.17 10.13
N ASN A 482 -4.68 -15.59 9.85
CA ASN A 482 -3.81 -16.23 10.84
C ASN A 482 -2.55 -15.40 11.06
N ILE A 483 -2.28 -14.98 12.30
CA ILE A 483 -1.14 -14.13 12.62
C ILE A 483 0.22 -14.78 12.28
N GLY A 484 0.34 -16.10 12.43
CA GLY A 484 1.54 -16.85 12.07
C GLY A 484 1.76 -17.00 10.56
N ARG A 485 0.72 -16.76 9.75
CA ARG A 485 0.76 -16.81 8.28
C ARG A 485 0.84 -15.43 7.64
N GLN A 486 1.06 -14.38 8.43
CA GLN A 486 1.20 -13.03 7.91
C GLN A 486 2.64 -12.57 7.97
N TYR A 487 3.03 -11.78 6.99
CA TYR A 487 4.42 -11.35 6.80
C TYR A 487 4.73 -10.02 7.47
N LEU A 488 5.97 -9.92 7.90
CA LEU A 488 6.65 -8.67 8.19
C LEU A 488 7.43 -8.29 6.94
N THR A 489 6.97 -7.27 6.24
CA THR A 489 7.49 -6.93 4.91
C THR A 489 8.64 -5.94 5.01
N ILE A 490 9.75 -6.25 4.34
CA ILE A 490 10.81 -5.30 4.04
C ILE A 490 10.56 -4.74 2.65
N GLY A 491 10.17 -3.47 2.58
CA GLY A 491 9.98 -2.77 1.33
C GLY A 491 11.29 -2.23 0.77
N VAL A 492 11.42 -2.21 -0.55
CA VAL A 492 12.57 -1.65 -1.26
C VAL A 492 12.11 -0.48 -2.14
N ASN A 493 12.83 0.64 -2.08
CA ASN A 493 12.62 1.79 -2.94
C ASN A 493 13.97 2.47 -3.25
N GLY A 494 14.07 3.15 -4.40
CA GLY A 494 15.32 3.82 -4.81
C GLY A 494 16.42 2.90 -5.33
N LEU A 495 16.10 1.66 -5.74
CA LEU A 495 17.06 0.69 -6.25
C LEU A 495 17.66 1.14 -7.61
N VAL A 496 16.79 1.56 -8.53
CA VAL A 496 17.20 2.04 -9.86
C VAL A 496 18.03 3.32 -9.73
N GLU A 497 17.59 4.24 -8.89
CA GLU A 497 18.26 5.52 -8.62
C GLU A 497 19.66 5.31 -8.00
N ALA A 498 19.81 4.32 -7.13
CA ALA A 498 21.10 3.93 -6.57
C ALA A 498 22.04 3.35 -7.63
N ALA A 499 21.51 2.53 -8.54
CA ALA A 499 22.28 1.96 -9.66
C ALA A 499 22.75 3.07 -10.62
N GLU A 500 21.88 4.03 -10.94
CA GLU A 500 22.24 5.20 -11.76
C GLU A 500 23.36 6.04 -11.08
N PHE A 501 23.27 6.25 -9.76
CA PHE A 501 24.32 6.96 -9.02
C PHE A 501 25.67 6.24 -9.09
N LEU A 502 25.68 4.91 -9.09
CA LEU A 502 26.90 4.11 -9.25
C LEU A 502 27.38 4.02 -10.69
N GLY A 503 26.67 4.63 -11.65
CA GLY A 503 27.02 4.63 -13.07
C GLY A 503 26.72 3.33 -13.81
N LEU A 504 25.80 2.50 -13.27
CA LEU A 504 25.38 1.27 -13.92
C LEU A 504 24.39 1.56 -15.04
N GLU A 505 24.49 0.84 -16.15
CA GLU A 505 23.50 0.89 -17.22
C GLU A 505 22.26 0.09 -16.81
N ILE A 506 21.09 0.74 -16.79
CA ILE A 506 19.82 0.15 -16.34
C ILE A 506 19.20 -0.65 -17.50
N LYS A 507 19.84 -1.75 -17.84
CA LYS A 507 19.44 -2.72 -18.86
C LYS A 507 19.76 -4.13 -18.39
N ASP A 508 19.36 -5.14 -19.14
CA ASP A 508 19.69 -6.54 -18.83
C ASP A 508 21.18 -6.84 -19.09
N THR A 509 22.04 -6.25 -18.24
CA THR A 509 23.49 -6.46 -18.24
C THR A 509 23.90 -7.34 -17.04
N PRO A 510 25.04 -8.05 -17.13
CA PRO A 510 25.56 -8.82 -16.00
C PRO A 510 25.83 -7.97 -14.76
N GLU A 511 26.33 -6.75 -14.94
CA GLU A 511 26.68 -5.82 -13.86
C GLU A 511 25.44 -5.35 -13.10
N TYR A 512 24.39 -4.92 -13.81
CA TYR A 512 23.15 -4.50 -13.21
C TYR A 512 22.42 -5.66 -12.52
N ALA A 513 22.40 -6.83 -13.16
CA ALA A 513 21.81 -8.03 -12.57
C ALA A 513 22.53 -8.44 -11.29
N HIS A 514 23.88 -8.40 -11.28
CA HIS A 514 24.68 -8.70 -10.10
C HIS A 514 24.36 -7.74 -8.96
N PHE A 515 24.32 -6.43 -9.23
CA PHE A 515 23.96 -5.40 -8.27
C PHE A 515 22.57 -5.66 -7.63
N VAL A 516 21.57 -5.97 -8.44
CA VAL A 516 20.21 -6.26 -7.95
C VAL A 516 20.19 -7.51 -7.08
N GLN A 517 20.81 -8.61 -7.56
CA GLN A 517 20.88 -9.88 -6.85
C GLN A 517 21.65 -9.75 -5.53
N GLU A 518 22.74 -8.99 -5.50
CA GLU A 518 23.52 -8.75 -4.29
C GLU A 518 22.69 -8.06 -3.22
N LEU A 519 22.02 -6.94 -3.54
CA LEU A 519 21.22 -6.18 -2.58
C LEU A 519 20.00 -6.96 -2.08
N LEU A 520 19.26 -7.60 -2.97
CA LEU A 520 18.10 -8.40 -2.59
C LEU A 520 18.52 -9.68 -1.85
N GLY A 521 19.68 -10.25 -2.19
CA GLY A 521 20.27 -11.39 -1.49
C GLY A 521 20.63 -11.09 -0.04
N ILE A 522 21.12 -9.86 0.26
CA ILE A 522 21.34 -9.39 1.65
C ILE A 522 20.03 -9.44 2.44
N ILE A 523 18.94 -8.94 1.86
CA ILE A 523 17.63 -8.93 2.51
C ILE A 523 17.12 -10.35 2.74
N GLU A 524 17.19 -11.21 1.72
CA GLU A 524 16.75 -12.61 1.83
C GLU A 524 17.56 -13.40 2.87
N LYS A 525 18.87 -13.18 2.95
CA LYS A 525 19.74 -13.76 3.99
C LYS A 525 19.21 -13.42 5.39
N LYS A 526 18.88 -12.13 5.63
CA LYS A 526 18.32 -11.70 6.92
C LYS A 526 16.93 -12.27 7.18
N HIS A 527 16.10 -12.46 6.15
CA HIS A 527 14.84 -13.18 6.31
C HIS A 527 15.05 -14.60 6.85
N LYS A 528 16.04 -15.32 6.32
CA LYS A 528 16.37 -16.68 6.78
C LYS A 528 16.90 -16.70 8.21
N GLU A 529 17.66 -15.68 8.61
CA GLU A 529 18.21 -15.53 9.97
C GLU A 529 17.10 -15.28 11.02
N TYR A 530 16.11 -14.43 10.70
CA TYR A 530 15.07 -13.98 11.64
C TYR A 530 13.76 -14.76 11.56
N ARG A 531 13.55 -15.58 10.53
CA ARG A 531 12.36 -16.41 10.36
C ARG A 531 12.25 -17.43 11.49
N THR A 532 11.04 -17.59 12.01
CA THR A 532 10.67 -18.66 12.95
C THR A 532 9.43 -19.40 12.45
N LYS A 533 8.97 -20.42 13.18
CA LYS A 533 7.72 -21.13 12.88
C LYS A 533 6.51 -20.19 12.81
N ASP A 534 6.49 -19.14 13.65
CA ASP A 534 5.35 -18.24 13.84
C ASP A 534 5.61 -16.81 13.30
N VAL A 535 6.79 -16.60 12.72
CA VAL A 535 7.18 -15.26 12.19
C VAL A 535 7.79 -15.42 10.81
N MET A 536 7.17 -14.79 9.83
CA MET A 536 7.61 -14.83 8.45
C MET A 536 7.97 -13.43 7.94
N PHE A 537 8.96 -13.37 7.06
CA PHE A 537 9.39 -12.15 6.39
C PHE A 537 9.30 -12.31 4.89
N ASN A 538 9.10 -11.19 4.21
CA ASN A 538 9.21 -11.10 2.77
C ASN A 538 9.80 -9.75 2.33
N CYS A 539 10.28 -9.71 1.08
CA CYS A 539 10.82 -8.52 0.45
C CYS A 539 9.96 -8.12 -0.75
N GLU A 540 9.67 -6.84 -0.90
CA GLU A 540 8.79 -6.32 -1.93
C GLU A 540 9.31 -5.00 -2.52
N MET A 541 9.26 -4.85 -3.85
CA MET A 541 9.41 -3.54 -4.49
C MET A 541 8.17 -2.71 -4.19
N MET A 542 8.30 -1.69 -3.34
CA MET A 542 7.15 -0.93 -2.84
C MET A 542 6.50 -0.06 -3.91
N PRO A 543 5.23 -0.34 -4.27
CA PRO A 543 4.48 0.45 -5.24
C PRO A 543 3.71 1.62 -4.60
N ALA A 544 3.94 1.91 -3.33
CA ALA A 544 3.14 2.87 -2.57
C ALA A 544 3.13 4.25 -3.22
N GLU A 545 1.95 4.87 -3.27
CA GLU A 545 1.71 6.12 -3.99
C GLU A 545 2.67 7.23 -3.59
N ASN A 546 2.94 7.36 -2.30
CA ASN A 546 3.68 8.50 -1.78
C ASN A 546 5.14 8.21 -1.39
N VAL A 547 5.55 6.95 -1.20
CA VAL A 547 6.90 6.66 -0.69
C VAL A 547 7.99 7.08 -1.66
N GLY A 548 7.83 6.78 -2.95
CA GLY A 548 8.80 7.20 -3.99
C GLY A 548 8.90 8.71 -4.14
N VAL A 549 7.77 9.42 -4.04
CA VAL A 549 7.72 10.89 -4.07
C VAL A 549 8.39 11.48 -2.82
N LYS A 550 8.09 10.96 -1.63
CA LYS A 550 8.69 11.40 -0.36
C LYS A 550 10.19 11.18 -0.34
N HIS A 551 10.67 9.99 -0.73
CA HIS A 551 12.11 9.70 -0.77
C HIS A 551 12.83 10.63 -1.73
N ALA A 552 12.33 10.85 -2.94
CA ALA A 552 12.94 11.77 -3.90
C ALA A 552 12.99 13.21 -3.37
N LYS A 553 11.91 13.68 -2.72
CA LYS A 553 11.84 14.99 -2.12
C LYS A 553 12.86 15.17 -0.99
N TRP A 554 12.86 14.25 0.00
CA TRP A 554 13.74 14.32 1.16
C TRP A 554 15.22 14.17 0.77
N ASP A 555 15.51 13.28 -0.19
CA ASP A 555 16.88 13.12 -0.68
C ASP A 555 17.39 14.40 -1.35
N ARG A 556 16.54 15.08 -2.12
CA ARG A 556 16.88 16.37 -2.75
C ARG A 556 17.10 17.47 -1.70
N GLU A 557 16.22 17.56 -0.70
CA GLU A 557 16.32 18.53 0.39
C GLU A 557 17.62 18.34 1.21
N ASP A 558 18.05 17.09 1.39
CA ASP A 558 19.27 16.74 2.13
C ASP A 558 20.53 16.65 1.26
N GLY A 559 20.46 17.07 -0.02
CA GLY A 559 21.62 17.20 -0.92
C GLY A 559 22.14 15.87 -1.49
N TYR A 560 21.30 14.82 -1.56
CA TYR A 560 21.61 13.61 -2.31
C TYR A 560 21.29 13.78 -3.79
N VAL A 561 21.90 12.95 -4.63
CA VAL A 561 21.62 12.93 -6.07
C VAL A 561 20.25 12.31 -6.31
N VAL A 562 19.37 13.04 -6.99
CA VAL A 562 17.99 12.65 -7.25
C VAL A 562 17.68 12.84 -8.73
N PRO A 563 17.62 11.77 -9.53
CA PRO A 563 17.45 11.86 -10.99
C PRO A 563 15.99 12.20 -11.39
N ARG A 564 14.99 11.96 -10.52
CA ARG A 564 13.56 12.14 -10.82
C ARG A 564 12.74 12.55 -9.60
N ASP A 565 11.51 13.05 -9.82
CA ASP A 565 10.63 13.52 -8.75
C ASP A 565 9.90 12.39 -7.99
N CYS A 566 9.94 11.18 -8.55
CA CYS A 566 9.37 9.98 -7.95
C CYS A 566 10.26 8.76 -8.24
N TYR A 567 10.74 8.07 -7.20
CA TYR A 567 11.56 6.87 -7.37
C TYR A 567 10.76 5.71 -7.95
N ASN A 568 11.40 4.95 -8.83
CA ASN A 568 10.79 3.82 -9.52
C ASN A 568 10.44 2.67 -8.56
N SER A 569 9.35 1.96 -8.90
CA SER A 569 8.99 0.68 -8.28
C SER A 569 9.24 -0.50 -9.23
N TYR A 570 10.05 -0.28 -10.25
CA TYR A 570 10.41 -1.27 -11.29
C TYR A 570 11.92 -1.49 -11.29
N PHE A 571 12.37 -2.49 -12.04
CA PHE A 571 13.80 -2.72 -12.30
C PHE A 571 14.33 -1.95 -13.53
N TYR A 572 13.56 -1.01 -14.05
CA TYR A 572 13.92 -0.18 -15.19
C TYR A 572 13.37 1.24 -15.03
N ILE A 573 13.90 2.16 -15.82
CA ILE A 573 13.45 3.57 -15.83
C ILE A 573 12.19 3.66 -16.70
N VAL A 574 11.06 4.09 -16.12
CA VAL A 574 9.76 4.09 -16.82
C VAL A 574 9.68 5.07 -17.99
N GLU A 575 10.57 6.06 -18.03
CA GLU A 575 10.70 7.06 -19.10
C GLU A 575 11.61 6.56 -20.24
N ASP A 576 12.35 5.46 -20.05
CA ASP A 576 13.33 4.99 -21.03
C ASP A 576 12.66 4.44 -22.29
N LYS A 577 12.89 5.15 -23.39
CA LYS A 577 12.39 4.81 -24.74
C LYS A 577 13.23 3.74 -25.44
N SER A 578 14.41 3.44 -24.94
CA SER A 578 15.31 2.45 -25.55
C SER A 578 14.93 1.01 -25.22
N LEU A 579 14.13 0.81 -24.15
CA LEU A 579 13.69 -0.50 -23.71
C LEU A 579 12.39 -0.91 -24.42
N ASN A 580 12.47 -1.96 -25.20
CA ASN A 580 11.30 -2.57 -25.81
C ASN A 580 10.48 -3.41 -24.80
N VAL A 581 9.35 -3.97 -25.21
CA VAL A 581 8.45 -4.76 -24.35
C VAL A 581 9.17 -6.01 -23.82
N LEU A 582 9.98 -6.70 -24.62
CA LEU A 582 10.67 -7.92 -24.22
C LEU A 582 11.75 -7.63 -23.17
N ASP A 583 12.49 -6.51 -23.32
CA ASP A 583 13.50 -6.09 -22.34
C ASP A 583 12.85 -5.84 -20.95
N ARG A 584 11.64 -5.27 -20.93
CA ARG A 584 10.89 -5.05 -19.68
C ARG A 584 10.48 -6.37 -19.04
N PHE A 585 10.07 -7.37 -19.82
CA PHE A 585 9.79 -8.72 -19.30
C PHE A 585 11.05 -9.38 -18.74
N ARG A 586 12.21 -9.26 -19.39
CA ARG A 586 13.51 -9.76 -18.91
C ARG A 586 13.91 -9.11 -17.59
N LEU A 587 13.80 -7.78 -17.49
CA LEU A 587 14.13 -7.03 -16.28
C LEU A 587 13.18 -7.32 -15.10
N HIS A 588 12.02 -7.96 -15.34
CA HIS A 588 11.13 -8.51 -14.33
C HIS A 588 11.09 -10.04 -14.36
N GLY A 589 12.01 -10.66 -15.06
CA GLY A 589 12.16 -12.11 -15.14
C GLY A 589 12.87 -12.70 -13.92
N ARG A 590 12.96 -14.02 -13.89
CA ARG A 590 13.53 -14.81 -12.77
C ARG A 590 14.87 -14.27 -12.28
N LYS A 591 15.74 -13.86 -13.16
CA LYS A 591 17.07 -13.30 -12.86
C LYS A 591 17.03 -12.10 -11.88
N TYR A 592 16.00 -11.26 -11.96
CA TYR A 592 15.87 -10.05 -11.14
C TYR A 592 14.99 -10.25 -9.92
N ILE A 593 14.01 -11.17 -9.97
CA ILE A 593 13.04 -11.35 -8.91
C ILE A 593 13.32 -12.57 -8.02
N GLU A 594 14.42 -13.28 -8.24
CA GLU A 594 14.76 -14.54 -7.52
C GLU A 594 14.74 -14.36 -6.00
N HIS A 595 15.38 -13.29 -5.50
CA HIS A 595 15.44 -12.99 -4.06
C HIS A 595 14.28 -12.14 -3.55
N LEU A 596 13.34 -11.76 -4.43
CA LEU A 596 12.22 -10.89 -4.09
C LEU A 596 10.99 -11.74 -3.73
N THR A 597 10.97 -12.25 -2.50
CA THR A 597 9.92 -13.17 -2.02
C THR A 597 8.54 -12.52 -1.94
N GLY A 598 8.48 -11.18 -1.82
CA GLY A 598 7.26 -10.39 -1.90
C GLY A 598 6.84 -10.01 -3.31
N GLY A 599 7.77 -10.08 -4.24
CA GLY A 599 7.50 -9.83 -5.66
C GLY A 599 7.59 -8.38 -6.12
N SER A 600 7.40 -8.22 -7.42
CA SER A 600 7.34 -6.95 -8.13
C SER A 600 6.30 -7.07 -9.24
N ALA A 601 5.57 -6.00 -9.57
CA ALA A 601 4.63 -6.01 -10.68
C ALA A 601 5.20 -5.25 -11.88
N LEU A 602 5.26 -5.90 -13.02
CA LEU A 602 5.53 -5.24 -14.28
C LEU A 602 4.25 -4.56 -14.79
N HIS A 603 4.26 -3.24 -14.91
CA HIS A 603 3.27 -2.52 -15.70
C HIS A 603 3.82 -2.35 -17.11
N CYS A 604 3.41 -3.22 -18.02
CA CYS A 604 3.79 -3.14 -19.41
C CYS A 604 2.97 -2.04 -20.10
N ASN A 605 3.52 -0.82 -20.16
CA ASN A 605 2.85 0.34 -20.73
C ASN A 605 2.85 0.26 -22.25
N LEU A 606 1.67 0.27 -22.87
CA LEU A 606 1.43 0.20 -24.30
C LEU A 606 0.61 1.42 -24.75
N GLU A 607 0.88 1.94 -25.95
CA GLU A 607 0.10 3.05 -26.52
C GLU A 607 -1.25 2.58 -27.07
N GLU A 608 -1.32 1.36 -27.59
CA GLU A 608 -2.52 0.79 -28.14
C GLU A 608 -2.71 -0.71 -27.80
N HIS A 609 -3.93 -1.19 -27.97
CA HIS A 609 -4.25 -2.61 -27.77
C HIS A 609 -3.62 -3.48 -28.85
N LEU A 610 -3.05 -4.60 -28.41
CA LEU A 610 -2.52 -5.63 -29.28
C LEU A 610 -3.64 -6.61 -29.68
N SER A 611 -3.37 -7.44 -30.71
CA SER A 611 -4.26 -8.57 -31.04
C SER A 611 -4.22 -9.65 -29.96
N GLN A 612 -5.23 -10.49 -29.90
CA GLN A 612 -5.30 -11.64 -29.01
C GLN A 612 -4.05 -12.53 -29.18
N GLU A 613 -3.64 -12.79 -30.42
CA GLU A 613 -2.45 -13.60 -30.72
C GLU A 613 -1.17 -12.98 -30.16
N GLN A 614 -0.98 -11.66 -30.29
CA GLN A 614 0.18 -10.97 -29.74
C GLN A 614 0.19 -11.03 -28.19
N TYR A 615 -0.95 -10.85 -27.55
CA TYR A 615 -1.03 -11.03 -26.10
C TYR A 615 -0.75 -12.49 -25.71
N ARG A 616 -1.23 -13.46 -26.48
CA ARG A 616 -0.93 -14.87 -26.24
C ARG A 616 0.56 -15.17 -26.30
N GLN A 617 1.29 -14.55 -27.25
CA GLN A 617 2.73 -14.63 -27.35
C GLN A 617 3.42 -13.97 -26.16
N LEU A 618 2.95 -12.82 -25.68
CA LEU A 618 3.52 -12.15 -24.49
C LEU A 618 3.29 -12.96 -23.20
N LEU A 619 2.19 -13.70 -23.06
CA LEU A 619 1.99 -14.66 -21.98
C LEU A 619 3.05 -15.78 -22.00
N ARG A 620 3.44 -16.26 -23.20
CA ARG A 620 4.55 -17.21 -23.36
C ARG A 620 5.89 -16.58 -23.00
N VAL A 621 6.14 -15.34 -23.42
CA VAL A 621 7.35 -14.61 -23.02
C VAL A 621 7.44 -14.49 -21.50
N ALA A 622 6.34 -14.15 -20.82
CA ALA A 622 6.31 -14.11 -19.36
C ALA A 622 6.67 -15.46 -18.72
N ALA A 623 6.12 -16.55 -19.26
CA ALA A 623 6.42 -17.90 -18.79
C ALA A 623 7.89 -18.31 -19.00
N ILE A 624 8.46 -17.97 -20.15
CA ILE A 624 9.87 -18.27 -20.50
C ILE A 624 10.84 -17.47 -19.63
N GLU A 625 10.66 -16.16 -19.55
CA GLU A 625 11.52 -15.27 -18.77
C GLU A 625 11.30 -15.42 -17.24
N GLY A 626 10.21 -16.05 -16.83
CA GLY A 626 9.83 -16.17 -15.41
C GLY A 626 9.33 -14.86 -14.80
N CYS A 627 8.79 -13.95 -15.64
CA CYS A 627 8.09 -12.76 -15.17
C CYS A 627 6.73 -13.20 -14.62
N ASN A 628 6.61 -13.23 -13.30
CA ASN A 628 5.51 -13.92 -12.63
C ASN A 628 4.28 -13.02 -12.36
N TYR A 629 4.43 -11.68 -12.33
CA TYR A 629 3.31 -10.78 -12.03
C TYR A 629 3.35 -9.51 -12.87
N PHE A 630 2.36 -9.33 -13.72
CA PHE A 630 2.34 -8.22 -14.67
C PHE A 630 0.91 -7.82 -15.07
N THR A 631 0.80 -6.64 -15.66
CA THR A 631 -0.39 -6.15 -16.35
C THR A 631 0.00 -5.40 -17.61
N PHE A 632 -0.86 -5.44 -18.64
CA PHE A 632 -0.76 -4.51 -19.76
C PHE A 632 -1.54 -3.24 -19.43
N ASN A 633 -0.84 -2.11 -19.46
CA ASN A 633 -1.38 -0.83 -19.01
C ASN A 633 -1.51 0.12 -20.19
N ILE A 634 -2.75 0.35 -20.61
CA ILE A 634 -3.12 1.28 -21.67
C ILE A 634 -4.03 2.33 -21.06
N PRO A 635 -3.71 3.64 -21.19
CA PRO A 635 -4.57 4.66 -20.64
C PRO A 635 -5.94 4.67 -21.34
N ASN A 636 -7.01 4.57 -20.59
CA ASN A 636 -8.37 4.77 -21.09
C ASN A 636 -8.68 6.27 -21.06
N THR A 637 -9.31 6.78 -22.11
CA THR A 637 -9.75 8.19 -22.20
C THR A 637 -11.10 8.38 -21.53
N ILE A 638 -11.21 9.37 -20.67
CA ILE A 638 -12.49 9.81 -20.10
C ILE A 638 -12.76 11.26 -20.45
N CYS A 639 -13.92 11.54 -21.01
CA CYS A 639 -14.36 12.88 -21.33
C CYS A 639 -14.94 13.58 -20.10
N ASN A 640 -14.40 14.74 -19.72
CA ASN A 640 -14.90 15.52 -18.59
C ASN A 640 -16.24 16.21 -18.89
N ASP A 641 -16.59 16.42 -20.18
CA ASP A 641 -17.80 17.14 -20.57
C ASP A 641 -19.01 16.22 -20.70
N CYS A 642 -18.86 15.03 -21.31
CA CYS A 642 -19.99 14.12 -21.53
C CYS A 642 -19.91 12.81 -20.73
N GLY A 643 -18.83 12.54 -19.99
CA GLY A 643 -18.64 11.35 -19.18
C GLY A 643 -18.31 10.09 -19.97
N HIS A 644 -18.15 10.15 -21.30
CA HIS A 644 -17.83 8.98 -22.13
C HIS A 644 -16.46 8.41 -21.76
N ILE A 645 -16.37 7.09 -21.63
CA ILE A 645 -15.13 6.36 -21.35
C ILE A 645 -14.80 5.50 -22.57
N ASP A 646 -13.63 5.75 -23.18
CA ASP A 646 -13.09 4.97 -24.28
C ASP A 646 -11.82 4.23 -23.81
N LYS A 647 -11.68 2.98 -24.16
CA LYS A 647 -10.54 2.14 -23.77
C LYS A 647 -9.24 2.46 -24.52
N ARG A 648 -9.28 3.33 -25.50
CA ARG A 648 -8.12 3.79 -26.27
C ARG A 648 -7.55 5.07 -25.65
N TYR A 649 -6.29 5.30 -25.88
CA TYR A 649 -5.62 6.57 -25.56
C TYR A 649 -5.90 7.59 -26.66
N LEU A 650 -6.81 8.51 -26.43
CA LEU A 650 -7.27 9.51 -27.39
C LEU A 650 -7.06 10.92 -26.87
N LYS A 651 -6.77 11.86 -27.78
CA LYS A 651 -6.61 13.29 -27.47
C LYS A 651 -7.93 14.08 -27.54
N GLU A 652 -8.98 13.45 -28.02
CA GLU A 652 -10.31 14.02 -28.23
C GLU A 652 -11.37 12.94 -27.98
N CYS A 653 -12.49 13.33 -27.39
CA CYS A 653 -13.61 12.44 -27.14
C CYS A 653 -14.26 11.99 -28.46
N PRO A 654 -14.37 10.68 -28.73
CA PRO A 654 -14.98 10.21 -29.97
C PRO A 654 -16.51 10.42 -30.02
N HIS A 655 -17.16 10.72 -28.88
CA HIS A 655 -18.60 10.90 -28.78
C HIS A 655 -19.02 12.38 -28.96
N CYS A 656 -18.38 13.35 -28.27
CA CYS A 656 -18.77 14.74 -28.32
C CYS A 656 -17.69 15.68 -28.88
N HIS A 657 -16.57 15.13 -29.35
CA HIS A 657 -15.44 15.87 -29.94
C HIS A 657 -14.78 16.89 -29.00
N SER A 658 -15.03 16.80 -27.69
CA SER A 658 -14.34 17.64 -26.72
C SER A 658 -12.88 17.24 -26.55
N LYS A 659 -12.01 18.23 -26.40
CA LYS A 659 -10.59 18.05 -26.01
C LYS A 659 -10.38 18.06 -24.50
N ASN A 660 -11.43 18.31 -23.73
CA ASN A 660 -11.39 18.26 -22.27
C ASN A 660 -11.48 16.80 -21.81
N VAL A 661 -10.35 16.08 -21.94
CA VAL A 661 -10.23 14.66 -21.60
C VAL A 661 -9.23 14.48 -20.47
N ASP A 662 -9.47 13.45 -19.64
CA ASP A 662 -8.58 12.93 -18.64
C ASP A 662 -8.29 11.44 -18.95
N TYR A 663 -7.36 10.84 -18.24
CA TYR A 663 -6.98 9.46 -18.50
C TYR A 663 -7.14 8.59 -17.24
N LEU A 664 -7.63 7.37 -17.44
CA LEU A 664 -7.67 6.33 -16.44
C LEU A 664 -6.51 5.38 -16.72
N THR A 665 -5.57 5.29 -15.79
CA THR A 665 -4.39 4.42 -15.95
C THR A 665 -3.87 3.93 -14.60
N ARG A 666 -3.05 2.87 -14.65
CA ARG A 666 -2.32 2.37 -13.49
C ARG A 666 -0.97 3.07 -13.38
N VAL A 667 -0.92 4.16 -12.64
CA VAL A 667 0.36 4.73 -12.19
C VAL A 667 0.91 3.89 -11.03
N ILE A 668 0.01 3.36 -10.24
CA ILE A 668 0.22 2.39 -9.14
C ILE A 668 -0.64 1.15 -9.35
N GLY A 669 -0.80 0.29 -8.35
CA GLY A 669 -1.46 -1.02 -8.46
C GLY A 669 -2.92 -1.05 -8.92
N TYR A 670 -3.61 0.08 -9.11
CA TYR A 670 -5.01 0.13 -9.55
C TYR A 670 -5.28 1.31 -10.49
N MET A 671 -6.38 1.21 -11.26
CA MET A 671 -6.79 2.25 -12.20
C MET A 671 -7.39 3.44 -11.46
N LYS A 672 -6.90 4.65 -11.79
CA LYS A 672 -7.37 5.91 -11.24
C LYS A 672 -7.25 7.00 -12.30
N ARG A 673 -8.05 8.07 -12.19
CA ARG A 673 -7.85 9.28 -13.00
C ARG A 673 -6.49 9.90 -12.72
N VAL A 674 -5.77 10.28 -13.78
CA VAL A 674 -4.46 10.93 -13.64
C VAL A 674 -4.56 12.23 -12.85
N SER A 675 -5.59 13.02 -13.07
CA SER A 675 -5.84 14.28 -12.34
C SER A 675 -6.03 14.10 -10.82
N ASN A 676 -6.34 12.90 -10.35
CA ASN A 676 -6.55 12.60 -8.92
C ASN A 676 -5.28 12.13 -8.20
N PHE A 677 -4.15 11.99 -8.91
CA PHE A 677 -2.85 11.74 -8.29
C PHE A 677 -2.19 13.02 -7.79
N SER A 678 -1.14 12.87 -6.96
CA SER A 678 -0.27 13.98 -6.58
C SER A 678 0.45 14.56 -7.80
N GLU A 679 0.86 15.82 -7.74
CA GLU A 679 1.52 16.52 -8.85
C GLU A 679 2.76 15.75 -9.35
N ALA A 680 3.58 15.21 -8.42
CA ALA A 680 4.75 14.41 -8.79
C ALA A 680 4.37 13.13 -9.53
N ARG A 681 3.26 12.48 -9.15
CA ARG A 681 2.75 11.30 -9.86
C ARG A 681 2.11 11.64 -11.21
N GLN A 682 1.47 12.79 -11.33
CA GLN A 682 0.97 13.29 -12.61
C GLN A 682 2.13 13.56 -13.59
N LYS A 683 3.25 14.15 -13.10
CA LYS A 683 4.48 14.31 -13.87
C LYS A 683 5.07 12.97 -14.30
N GLU A 684 5.17 12.00 -13.39
CA GLU A 684 5.63 10.65 -13.72
C GLU A 684 4.73 10.02 -14.80
N ALA A 685 3.41 10.09 -14.65
CA ALA A 685 2.47 9.56 -15.63
C ALA A 685 2.65 10.20 -17.02
N ALA A 686 2.91 11.51 -17.07
CA ALA A 686 3.15 12.25 -18.33
C ALA A 686 4.50 11.90 -18.98
N GLN A 687 5.49 11.52 -18.18
CA GLN A 687 6.84 11.16 -18.66
C GLN A 687 6.96 9.67 -19.02
N ARG A 688 6.05 8.81 -18.58
CA ARG A 688 6.09 7.37 -18.87
C ARG A 688 6.15 7.11 -20.36
N TYR A 689 7.04 6.22 -20.74
CA TYR A 689 7.06 5.73 -22.09
C TYR A 689 6.05 4.61 -22.29
N TYR A 690 5.15 4.82 -23.22
CA TYR A 690 4.21 3.82 -23.71
C TYR A 690 4.76 3.28 -25.03
N ALA A 691 5.01 1.97 -25.11
CA ALA A 691 5.58 1.36 -26.30
C ALA A 691 4.59 1.45 -27.46
N GLU A 692 5.04 2.06 -28.56
CA GLU A 692 4.29 2.13 -29.82
C GLU A 692 4.21 0.73 -30.45
N LYS A 693 3.14 0.47 -31.18
CA LYS A 693 3.03 -0.71 -32.01
C LYS A 693 4.08 -0.60 -33.12
N GLU A 694 5.01 -1.53 -33.20
CA GLU A 694 5.94 -1.59 -34.32
C GLU A 694 5.11 -1.63 -35.63
N LYS A 695 5.29 -0.61 -36.47
CA LYS A 695 4.73 -0.63 -37.83
C LYS A 695 5.38 -1.83 -38.49
N ALA A 696 4.56 -2.85 -38.82
CA ALA A 696 5.04 -3.97 -39.60
C ALA A 696 5.81 -3.43 -40.79
N PRO A 697 7.04 -3.93 -41.09
CA PRO A 697 7.78 -3.48 -42.24
C PRO A 697 6.83 -3.61 -43.44
N LYS A 698 6.62 -2.53 -44.19
CA LYS A 698 5.87 -2.57 -45.42
C LYS A 698 6.63 -3.53 -46.34
N CYS A 699 6.07 -4.73 -46.55
CA CYS A 699 6.53 -5.63 -47.60
C CYS A 699 6.33 -4.99 -48.99
#